data_9a3d903d721a7b898616d8b75ed02953
#
_entry.id   9a3d903d721a7b898616d8b75ed02953
#
_cell.length_a   1.000
_cell.length_b   1.000
_cell.length_c   1.000
_cell.angle_alpha   90.00
_cell.angle_beta   90.00
_cell.angle_gamma   90.00
#
_symmetry.space_group_name_H-M   'P 1'
#
loop_
_entity.id
_entity.type
_entity.pdbx_description
1 polymer ?
#
loop_
_entity_poly.entity_id
_entity_poly.type
_entity_poly.pdbx_seq_one_letter_code
_entity_poly.pdbx_strand_id
1 'polypeptide(L)'
;MNISYKWLKEYVDFNLTPQETAEALTSCGLEVGSLEEVQTIKGGLKGLYVGKVVTCEMHPNSDHLHVTTVDLGKGELQQIVCGAPNVAAGQKVIVADLGCVLYDGDKEFVIKKSKLRGVESNGMICAEDEIGIGTDHAGIIVLPEDAVVGTPAAEYYHLESDWVIEIDITANRADALSHWGVARDLYAWLVQNGYETSLHRPDCEAFKVDNHDMPIEVTIENTDACKRYVCLSITDCDVKESPEWLQNKLKVIGLRPINNIVDITNYIMMAYGQPMHCFDADMVTGHHIVVRTQPEGTKFVTLDGEEHILGEHDLSICNAEEPMCIAGIFGGKGSGTYETTRNVVLEAAYFHPTWIRKSARRHGLSTDSSYRFERGIDPNGTIYAMKQAAILCRELANGKVSMEIKDVYPTPLPDFKVDLSYNFAHQLIGKEIGKDTIKSIVTSLGMTIDAEDENGISLTVPAYRVDVQRPCDVVEDILRIYGYNNVEIPTQLKSTITVQGEQDKDHHLQDLISEQLVGCGFNEILNNSLTKTSYYTGLNVYTEETTVKVMNPLSTDLGVMRQTLLFGGLESIMRNANRKNANLKFFEFGNCYHYSPEKKDDDNPMRAYSEEMHLGLWVTGKRVEGSWAHPNEPSSYYELKAYMENIFTRLGVSPSMLVMEKSGNNIYSKALTIKNRGGKILAEIGILSRKLQKDADIANEVYFADIHWSALMKAIRKNKVEYYEISKYPAVSRDLALLVDKTVEFAQIEQVARQSEKKLLKKVELFDVYEGKNLPAGKKSYAVNFILQDEEKTLNDKQIEAIMNKLIANLKSKLNAELR
;
A
#
# COMPACT_ATOMS: atom_id res chain seq x y z
N MET A 1 -6.94 6.56 -13.17
CA MET A 1 -7.30 7.64 -14.13
C MET A 1 -8.15 7.08 -15.24
N ASN A 2 -9.23 7.77 -15.59
CA ASN A 2 -10.16 7.31 -16.63
C ASN A 2 -9.76 7.86 -17.99
N ILE A 3 -9.62 6.98 -18.97
CA ILE A 3 -9.28 7.29 -20.37
C ILE A 3 -10.44 6.83 -21.26
N SER A 4 -10.96 7.74 -22.07
CA SER A 4 -11.93 7.44 -23.12
C SER A 4 -11.21 6.80 -24.31
N TYR A 5 -11.70 5.64 -24.74
CA TYR A 5 -11.15 4.94 -25.90
C TYR A 5 -11.34 5.74 -27.21
N LYS A 6 -12.52 6.38 -27.39
CA LYS A 6 -12.77 7.23 -28.57
C LYS A 6 -11.87 8.46 -28.56
N TRP A 7 -11.70 9.10 -27.41
CA TRP A 7 -10.83 10.25 -27.28
C TRP A 7 -9.36 9.88 -27.49
N LEU A 8 -8.92 8.70 -27.02
CA LEU A 8 -7.58 8.20 -27.26
C LEU A 8 -7.27 8.06 -28.77
N LYS A 9 -8.27 7.60 -29.55
CA LYS A 9 -8.16 7.50 -31.02
C LYS A 9 -8.01 8.83 -31.76
N GLU A 10 -8.29 9.94 -31.12
CA GLU A 10 -8.02 11.26 -31.72
C GLU A 10 -6.52 11.60 -31.73
N TYR A 11 -5.73 10.93 -30.91
CA TYR A 11 -4.29 11.18 -30.77
C TYR A 11 -3.40 10.11 -31.39
N VAL A 12 -3.86 8.89 -31.50
CA VAL A 12 -3.09 7.79 -32.05
C VAL A 12 -3.95 6.89 -32.94
N ASP A 13 -3.45 6.57 -34.12
CA ASP A 13 -4.16 5.69 -35.07
C ASP A 13 -3.95 4.22 -34.69
N PHE A 14 -5.03 3.49 -34.49
CA PHE A 14 -5.00 2.06 -34.23
C PHE A 14 -6.36 1.40 -34.49
N ASN A 15 -6.31 0.08 -34.71
CA ASN A 15 -7.50 -0.74 -34.97
C ASN A 15 -7.72 -1.82 -33.90
N LEU A 16 -7.06 -1.70 -32.74
CA LEU A 16 -7.30 -2.58 -31.60
C LEU A 16 -8.71 -2.36 -31.03
N THR A 17 -9.33 -3.42 -30.58
CA THR A 17 -10.56 -3.36 -29.78
C THR A 17 -10.28 -2.72 -28.43
N PRO A 18 -11.30 -2.26 -27.67
CA PRO A 18 -11.11 -1.76 -26.32
C PRO A 18 -10.37 -2.74 -25.40
N GLN A 19 -10.68 -4.04 -25.50
CA GLN A 19 -10.03 -5.08 -24.73
C GLN A 19 -8.54 -5.24 -25.11
N GLU A 20 -8.23 -5.32 -26.39
CA GLU A 20 -6.84 -5.40 -26.88
C GLU A 20 -6.04 -4.15 -26.53
N THR A 21 -6.70 -2.97 -26.51
CA THR A 21 -6.08 -1.71 -26.08
C THR A 21 -5.73 -1.75 -24.59
N ALA A 22 -6.62 -2.27 -23.75
CA ALA A 22 -6.38 -2.44 -22.32
C ALA A 22 -5.21 -3.42 -22.04
N GLU A 23 -5.15 -4.51 -22.79
CA GLU A 23 -4.04 -5.48 -22.72
C GLU A 23 -2.71 -4.86 -23.17
N ALA A 24 -2.71 -4.08 -24.26
CA ALA A 24 -1.53 -3.37 -24.75
C ALA A 24 -1.01 -2.35 -23.73
N LEU A 25 -1.89 -1.54 -23.14
CA LEU A 25 -1.55 -0.56 -22.10
C LEU A 25 -0.96 -1.24 -20.87
N THR A 26 -1.59 -2.29 -20.38
CA THR A 26 -1.07 -3.07 -19.24
C THR A 26 0.31 -3.66 -19.57
N SER A 27 0.49 -4.19 -20.76
CA SER A 27 1.76 -4.81 -21.16
C SER A 27 2.91 -3.81 -21.28
N CYS A 28 2.63 -2.54 -21.55
CA CYS A 28 3.66 -1.48 -21.60
C CYS A 28 3.81 -0.70 -20.29
N GLY A 29 3.18 -1.16 -19.20
CA GLY A 29 3.37 -0.63 -17.84
C GLY A 29 2.32 0.40 -17.40
N LEU A 30 1.21 0.52 -18.12
CA LEU A 30 0.04 1.29 -17.72
C LEU A 30 -1.08 0.31 -17.33
N GLU A 31 -1.04 -0.18 -16.10
CA GLU A 31 -1.94 -1.21 -15.59
C GLU A 31 -3.41 -0.76 -15.67
N VAL A 32 -4.23 -1.57 -16.35
CA VAL A 32 -5.67 -1.33 -16.48
C VAL A 32 -6.42 -2.05 -15.36
N GLY A 33 -7.03 -1.29 -14.47
CA GLY A 33 -7.82 -1.79 -13.35
C GLY A 33 -9.22 -2.23 -13.77
N SER A 34 -9.87 -1.44 -14.65
CA SER A 34 -11.21 -1.78 -15.19
C SER A 34 -11.38 -1.31 -16.63
N LEU A 35 -12.31 -1.95 -17.34
CA LEU A 35 -12.73 -1.60 -18.68
C LEU A 35 -14.26 -1.66 -18.74
N GLU A 36 -14.90 -0.51 -18.92
CA GLU A 36 -16.36 -0.39 -18.87
C GLU A 36 -16.92 0.32 -20.11
N GLU A 37 -18.03 -0.18 -20.64
CA GLU A 37 -18.78 0.53 -21.67
C GLU A 37 -19.68 1.56 -21.01
N VAL A 38 -19.40 2.83 -21.24
CA VAL A 38 -20.19 3.97 -20.75
C VAL A 38 -21.10 4.47 -21.85
N GLN A 39 -22.37 4.53 -21.56
CA GLN A 39 -23.39 5.05 -22.47
C GLN A 39 -23.82 6.43 -21.99
N THR A 40 -24.01 7.38 -22.93
CA THR A 40 -24.43 8.76 -22.61
C THR A 40 -25.77 8.80 -21.86
N ILE A 41 -26.62 7.80 -22.08
CA ILE A 41 -27.87 7.57 -21.35
C ILE A 41 -27.81 6.21 -20.67
N LYS A 42 -28.08 6.16 -19.36
CA LYS A 42 -28.04 4.92 -18.58
C LYS A 42 -28.98 3.85 -19.21
N GLY A 43 -28.43 2.67 -19.48
CA GLY A 43 -29.11 1.57 -20.14
C GLY A 43 -29.11 1.62 -21.67
N GLY A 44 -28.56 2.71 -22.27
CA GLY A 44 -28.37 2.84 -23.73
C GLY A 44 -29.62 2.72 -24.56
N LEU A 45 -30.77 3.10 -24.03
CA LEU A 45 -32.07 2.99 -24.65
C LEU A 45 -32.39 1.59 -25.22
N LYS A 46 -31.82 0.53 -24.62
CA LYS A 46 -32.03 -0.87 -25.04
C LYS A 46 -33.50 -1.28 -24.81
N GLY A 47 -34.15 -1.80 -25.86
CA GLY A 47 -35.56 -2.21 -25.78
C GLY A 47 -36.55 -1.08 -26.02
N LEU A 48 -36.08 0.14 -26.37
CA LEU A 48 -36.92 1.23 -26.83
C LEU A 48 -36.89 1.34 -28.36
N TYR A 49 -38.04 1.60 -28.94
CA TYR A 49 -38.20 1.66 -30.39
C TYR A 49 -39.09 2.84 -30.81
N VAL A 50 -38.87 3.32 -32.01
CA VAL A 50 -39.80 4.23 -32.67
C VAL A 50 -41.07 3.45 -33.02
N GLY A 51 -42.21 3.83 -32.45
CA GLY A 51 -43.50 3.24 -32.72
C GLY A 51 -44.48 4.22 -33.38
N LYS A 52 -45.51 3.71 -34.06
CA LYS A 52 -46.63 4.51 -34.59
C LYS A 52 -47.92 4.15 -33.89
N VAL A 53 -48.58 5.12 -33.31
CA VAL A 53 -49.90 4.94 -32.72
C VAL A 53 -50.92 4.79 -33.85
N VAL A 54 -51.46 3.59 -34.01
CA VAL A 54 -52.46 3.27 -35.06
C VAL A 54 -53.85 3.68 -34.64
N THR A 55 -54.24 3.31 -33.41
CA THR A 55 -55.52 3.71 -32.81
C THR A 55 -55.31 4.30 -31.44
N CYS A 56 -56.20 5.24 -31.06
CA CYS A 56 -56.21 5.83 -29.73
C CYS A 56 -57.67 6.04 -29.31
N GLU A 57 -58.12 5.28 -28.33
CA GLU A 57 -59.50 5.32 -27.83
C GLU A 57 -59.52 5.57 -26.33
N MET A 58 -60.59 6.21 -25.82
CA MET A 58 -60.71 6.41 -24.37
C MET A 58 -60.87 5.07 -23.65
N HIS A 59 -60.20 4.97 -22.52
CA HIS A 59 -60.21 3.75 -21.69
C HIS A 59 -61.61 3.53 -21.10
N PRO A 60 -62.19 2.31 -21.21
CA PRO A 60 -63.60 2.06 -20.82
C PRO A 60 -63.89 2.32 -19.31
N ASN A 61 -62.87 2.28 -18.46
CA ASN A 61 -63.00 2.45 -17.00
C ASN A 61 -62.14 3.62 -16.47
N SER A 62 -61.79 4.61 -17.30
CA SER A 62 -61.02 5.78 -16.92
C SER A 62 -61.35 6.99 -17.80
N ASP A 63 -61.29 8.17 -17.19
CA ASP A 63 -61.55 9.48 -17.81
C ASP A 63 -60.28 10.18 -18.33
N HIS A 64 -59.11 9.63 -18.01
CA HIS A 64 -57.80 10.20 -18.39
C HIS A 64 -56.84 9.18 -19.05
N LEU A 65 -57.20 7.90 -19.10
CA LEU A 65 -56.40 6.89 -19.79
C LEU A 65 -56.89 6.65 -21.21
N HIS A 66 -55.94 6.35 -22.09
CA HIS A 66 -56.23 5.95 -23.47
C HIS A 66 -55.70 4.54 -23.71
N VAL A 67 -56.49 3.76 -24.45
CA VAL A 67 -56.08 2.45 -24.98
C VAL A 67 -55.58 2.67 -26.40
N THR A 68 -54.31 2.40 -26.63
CA THR A 68 -53.68 2.58 -27.94
C THR A 68 -53.29 1.24 -28.52
N THR A 69 -53.33 1.14 -29.85
CA THR A 69 -52.57 0.09 -30.56
C THR A 69 -51.41 0.74 -31.27
N VAL A 70 -50.20 0.18 -31.03
CA VAL A 70 -48.94 0.75 -31.53
C VAL A 70 -48.24 -0.25 -32.45
N ASP A 71 -47.83 0.20 -33.60
CA ASP A 71 -46.96 -0.53 -34.52
C ASP A 71 -45.49 -0.25 -34.21
N LEU A 72 -44.74 -1.30 -33.89
CA LEU A 72 -43.28 -1.24 -33.67
C LEU A 72 -42.46 -1.79 -34.86
N GLY A 73 -43.09 -1.97 -36.03
CA GLY A 73 -42.40 -2.55 -37.20
C GLY A 73 -42.14 -4.04 -37.09
N LYS A 74 -42.71 -4.75 -36.09
CA LYS A 74 -42.47 -6.18 -35.83
C LYS A 74 -43.54 -7.10 -36.42
N GLY A 75 -44.51 -6.53 -37.19
CA GLY A 75 -45.59 -7.25 -37.85
C GLY A 75 -46.84 -7.49 -37.00
N GLU A 76 -46.80 -7.28 -35.71
CA GLU A 76 -47.97 -7.34 -34.80
C GLU A 76 -48.14 -6.00 -34.08
N LEU A 77 -49.42 -5.58 -33.94
CA LEU A 77 -49.76 -4.37 -33.20
C LEU A 77 -49.75 -4.66 -31.70
N GLN A 78 -49.11 -3.81 -30.94
CA GLN A 78 -49.12 -3.91 -29.48
C GLN A 78 -50.19 -3.01 -28.85
N GLN A 79 -50.96 -3.55 -27.91
CA GLN A 79 -51.89 -2.78 -27.11
C GLN A 79 -51.16 -2.17 -25.93
N ILE A 80 -51.20 -0.85 -25.81
CA ILE A 80 -50.55 -0.10 -24.70
C ILE A 80 -51.58 0.88 -24.14
N VAL A 81 -51.67 0.93 -22.81
CA VAL A 81 -52.52 1.91 -22.10
C VAL A 81 -51.63 3.10 -21.75
N CYS A 82 -52.00 4.29 -22.20
CA CYS A 82 -51.24 5.52 -22.00
C CYS A 82 -52.07 6.52 -21.18
N GLY A 83 -51.40 7.20 -20.20
CA GLY A 83 -52.03 8.25 -19.37
C GLY A 83 -51.68 9.67 -19.82
N ALA A 84 -50.86 9.83 -20.82
CA ALA A 84 -50.42 11.15 -21.24
C ALA A 84 -51.50 11.91 -22.00
N PRO A 85 -51.70 13.21 -21.72
CA PRO A 85 -52.78 14.01 -22.32
C PRO A 85 -52.55 14.30 -23.80
N ASN A 86 -51.34 14.17 -24.29
CA ASN A 86 -50.96 14.50 -25.67
C ASN A 86 -50.93 13.30 -26.64
N VAL A 87 -51.37 12.09 -26.18
CA VAL A 87 -51.36 10.91 -27.05
C VAL A 87 -52.53 10.96 -28.04
N ALA A 88 -52.22 10.72 -29.34
CA ALA A 88 -53.25 10.69 -30.40
C ALA A 88 -52.90 9.67 -31.48
N ALA A 89 -53.92 9.19 -32.20
CA ALA A 89 -53.72 8.31 -33.34
C ALA A 89 -52.93 9.02 -34.47
N GLY A 90 -52.05 8.28 -35.14
CA GLY A 90 -51.17 8.76 -36.21
C GLY A 90 -49.81 9.22 -35.76
N GLN A 91 -49.60 9.55 -34.48
CA GLN A 91 -48.34 10.02 -33.94
C GLN A 91 -47.25 8.94 -33.99
N LYS A 92 -46.04 9.37 -34.22
CA LYS A 92 -44.82 8.57 -33.98
C LYS A 92 -44.28 8.90 -32.61
N VAL A 93 -43.95 7.88 -31.84
CA VAL A 93 -43.64 7.95 -30.39
C VAL A 93 -42.48 7.02 -30.06
N ILE A 94 -41.88 7.21 -28.90
CA ILE A 94 -40.90 6.26 -28.33
C ILE A 94 -41.64 5.28 -27.43
N VAL A 95 -41.40 4.00 -27.63
CA VAL A 95 -42.06 2.90 -26.91
C VAL A 95 -41.05 1.98 -26.27
N ALA A 96 -41.17 1.78 -24.98
CA ALA A 96 -40.50 0.74 -24.23
C ALA A 96 -41.23 -0.59 -24.36
N ASP A 97 -40.62 -1.56 -25.00
CA ASP A 97 -41.12 -2.91 -25.21
C ASP A 97 -41.03 -3.77 -23.94
N LEU A 98 -41.73 -4.92 -23.95
CA LEU A 98 -41.67 -5.85 -22.81
C LEU A 98 -40.24 -6.31 -22.55
N GLY A 99 -39.81 -6.23 -21.28
CA GLY A 99 -38.46 -6.56 -20.84
C GLY A 99 -37.47 -5.40 -20.89
N CYS A 100 -37.86 -4.24 -21.46
CA CYS A 100 -37.09 -3.02 -21.40
C CYS A 100 -36.86 -2.60 -19.94
N VAL A 101 -35.69 -2.13 -19.62
CA VAL A 101 -35.31 -1.58 -18.30
C VAL A 101 -35.19 -0.08 -18.44
N LEU A 102 -36.00 0.67 -17.70
CA LEU A 102 -35.92 2.12 -17.55
C LEU A 102 -35.27 2.45 -16.21
N TYR A 103 -34.69 3.64 -16.08
CA TYR A 103 -33.94 4.06 -14.92
C TYR A 103 -34.50 5.36 -14.33
N ASP A 104 -34.75 5.38 -13.02
CA ASP A 104 -35.01 6.59 -12.22
C ASP A 104 -33.87 6.76 -11.21
N GLY A 105 -32.85 7.53 -11.59
CA GLY A 105 -31.62 7.60 -10.86
C GLY A 105 -30.95 6.22 -10.79
N ASP A 106 -30.79 5.66 -9.57
CA ASP A 106 -30.21 4.33 -9.36
C ASP A 106 -31.24 3.18 -9.35
N LYS A 107 -32.51 3.50 -9.46
CA LYS A 107 -33.57 2.50 -9.45
C LYS A 107 -33.87 1.99 -10.86
N GLU A 108 -33.99 0.67 -10.96
CA GLU A 108 -34.37 -0.01 -12.20
C GLU A 108 -35.86 -0.29 -12.23
N PHE A 109 -36.52 0.01 -13.35
CA PHE A 109 -37.90 -0.29 -13.61
C PHE A 109 -38.04 -1.15 -14.86
N VAL A 110 -38.38 -2.41 -14.69
CA VAL A 110 -38.56 -3.35 -15.82
C VAL A 110 -39.98 -3.28 -16.35
N ILE A 111 -40.15 -3.02 -17.68
CA ILE A 111 -41.44 -3.01 -18.35
C ILE A 111 -41.97 -4.46 -18.45
N LYS A 112 -43.09 -4.70 -17.78
CA LYS A 112 -43.76 -6.01 -17.75
C LYS A 112 -45.16 -5.90 -18.26
N LYS A 113 -45.68 -7.01 -18.81
CA LYS A 113 -47.12 -7.11 -19.14
C LYS A 113 -47.95 -6.77 -17.90
N SER A 114 -48.81 -5.75 -18.01
CA SER A 114 -49.60 -5.24 -16.90
C SER A 114 -51.08 -5.15 -17.28
N LYS A 115 -51.96 -5.05 -16.27
CA LYS A 115 -53.36 -4.75 -16.46
C LYS A 115 -53.70 -3.44 -15.75
N LEU A 116 -54.04 -2.41 -16.51
CA LEU A 116 -54.43 -1.11 -15.99
C LEU A 116 -55.95 -1.00 -16.02
N ARG A 117 -56.59 -0.90 -14.87
CA ARG A 117 -58.07 -0.88 -14.71
C ARG A 117 -58.82 -1.91 -15.55
N GLY A 118 -58.21 -3.13 -15.70
CA GLY A 118 -58.83 -4.25 -16.42
C GLY A 118 -58.41 -4.42 -17.87
N VAL A 119 -57.74 -3.46 -18.50
CA VAL A 119 -57.19 -3.51 -19.86
C VAL A 119 -55.72 -3.88 -19.84
N GLU A 120 -55.32 -4.79 -20.71
CA GLU A 120 -53.89 -5.22 -20.81
C GLU A 120 -53.04 -4.14 -21.49
N SER A 121 -51.84 -3.92 -20.93
CA SER A 121 -50.81 -3.08 -21.52
C SER A 121 -49.53 -3.92 -21.71
N ASN A 122 -49.03 -3.96 -22.95
CA ASN A 122 -47.89 -4.75 -23.36
C ASN A 122 -46.69 -3.86 -23.71
N GLY A 123 -46.44 -2.80 -22.97
CA GLY A 123 -45.41 -1.83 -23.17
C GLY A 123 -45.74 -0.49 -22.53
N MET A 124 -44.90 0.50 -22.77
CA MET A 124 -45.06 1.87 -22.27
C MET A 124 -44.65 2.88 -23.36
N ILE A 125 -45.53 3.88 -23.61
CA ILE A 125 -45.10 5.03 -24.43
C ILE A 125 -44.46 6.03 -23.49
N CYS A 126 -43.23 6.50 -23.80
CA CYS A 126 -42.35 7.18 -22.85
C CYS A 126 -42.37 8.71 -23.02
N ALA A 127 -42.16 9.41 -21.92
CA ALA A 127 -41.78 10.82 -21.83
C ALA A 127 -40.25 10.98 -21.89
N GLU A 128 -39.75 12.22 -22.01
CA GLU A 128 -38.31 12.51 -22.12
C GLU A 128 -37.56 12.13 -20.87
N ASP A 129 -38.05 12.46 -19.69
CA ASP A 129 -37.46 12.18 -18.40
C ASP A 129 -37.42 10.69 -18.07
N GLU A 130 -38.45 9.93 -18.54
CA GLU A 130 -38.53 8.48 -18.31
C GLU A 130 -37.44 7.69 -19.03
N ILE A 131 -36.89 8.23 -20.11
CA ILE A 131 -35.81 7.59 -20.88
C ILE A 131 -34.48 8.36 -20.77
N GLY A 132 -34.47 9.47 -20.04
CA GLY A 132 -33.24 10.23 -19.73
C GLY A 132 -32.70 11.09 -20.88
N ILE A 133 -33.52 11.44 -21.87
CA ILE A 133 -33.13 12.34 -22.99
C ILE A 133 -33.44 13.81 -22.71
N GLY A 134 -34.26 14.10 -21.73
CA GLY A 134 -34.67 15.45 -21.34
C GLY A 134 -35.26 15.47 -19.94
N THR A 135 -35.97 16.58 -19.62
CA THR A 135 -36.55 16.79 -18.28
C THR A 135 -38.06 16.97 -18.36
N ASP A 136 -38.69 16.93 -19.56
CA ASP A 136 -40.09 17.12 -19.73
C ASP A 136 -40.90 15.86 -19.36
N HIS A 137 -41.85 16.01 -18.44
CA HIS A 137 -42.79 15.00 -17.99
C HIS A 137 -44.26 15.35 -18.32
N ALA A 138 -44.50 16.47 -19.03
CA ALA A 138 -45.85 16.95 -19.29
C ALA A 138 -46.62 16.06 -20.30
N GLY A 139 -45.90 15.25 -21.08
CA GLY A 139 -46.47 14.33 -22.04
C GLY A 139 -45.48 13.33 -22.63
N ILE A 140 -45.99 12.48 -23.51
CA ILE A 140 -45.14 11.55 -24.26
C ILE A 140 -44.33 12.27 -25.34
N ILE A 141 -43.19 11.68 -25.72
CA ILE A 141 -42.40 12.12 -26.85
C ILE A 141 -43.15 11.91 -28.16
N VAL A 142 -43.39 13.00 -28.90
CA VAL A 142 -43.97 12.95 -30.25
C VAL A 142 -42.88 13.25 -31.27
N LEU A 143 -42.54 12.26 -32.06
CA LEU A 143 -41.51 12.36 -33.08
C LEU A 143 -41.99 12.97 -34.37
N PRO A 144 -41.11 13.57 -35.20
CA PRO A 144 -41.43 14.02 -36.56
C PRO A 144 -41.98 12.92 -37.47
N GLU A 145 -42.72 13.30 -38.50
CA GLU A 145 -43.38 12.35 -39.41
C GLU A 145 -42.42 11.48 -40.25
N ASP A 146 -41.16 11.92 -40.41
CA ASP A 146 -40.13 11.21 -41.13
C ASP A 146 -39.42 10.12 -40.30
N ALA A 147 -39.61 10.07 -38.94
CA ALA A 147 -39.06 9.02 -38.12
C ALA A 147 -39.51 7.62 -38.61
N VAL A 148 -38.58 6.70 -38.79
CA VAL A 148 -38.86 5.36 -39.32
C VAL A 148 -39.34 4.43 -38.21
N VAL A 149 -40.51 3.85 -38.37
CA VAL A 149 -41.11 2.92 -37.40
C VAL A 149 -40.28 1.64 -37.32
N GLY A 150 -40.02 1.19 -36.09
CA GLY A 150 -39.19 0.02 -35.80
C GLY A 150 -37.72 0.33 -35.57
N THR A 151 -37.29 1.57 -35.83
CA THR A 151 -35.89 1.97 -35.53
C THR A 151 -35.67 1.92 -34.02
N PRO A 152 -34.57 1.29 -33.53
CA PRO A 152 -34.15 1.37 -32.13
C PRO A 152 -33.97 2.83 -31.72
N ALA A 153 -34.45 3.19 -30.52
CA ALA A 153 -34.35 4.57 -30.01
C ALA A 153 -32.90 5.04 -29.92
N ALA A 154 -31.95 4.15 -29.55
CA ALA A 154 -30.54 4.44 -29.53
C ALA A 154 -29.99 4.88 -30.93
N GLU A 155 -30.46 4.27 -31.98
CA GLU A 155 -30.08 4.61 -33.37
C GLU A 155 -30.76 5.92 -33.81
N TYR A 156 -32.04 6.09 -33.46
CA TYR A 156 -32.80 7.32 -33.77
C TYR A 156 -32.20 8.56 -33.12
N TYR A 157 -31.76 8.46 -31.88
CA TYR A 157 -31.12 9.54 -31.14
C TYR A 157 -29.58 9.61 -31.36
N HIS A 158 -29.06 8.80 -32.25
CA HIS A 158 -27.60 8.71 -32.49
C HIS A 158 -26.78 8.54 -31.21
N LEU A 159 -27.29 7.70 -30.31
CA LEU A 159 -26.68 7.50 -29.01
C LEU A 159 -25.28 6.90 -29.16
N GLU A 160 -24.32 7.59 -28.67
CA GLU A 160 -22.94 7.11 -28.69
C GLU A 160 -22.60 6.37 -27.40
N SER A 161 -22.02 5.17 -27.51
CA SER A 161 -21.34 4.53 -26.42
C SER A 161 -19.84 4.76 -26.55
N ASP A 162 -19.16 4.82 -25.43
CA ASP A 162 -17.70 4.86 -25.37
C ASP A 162 -17.19 3.86 -24.35
N TRP A 163 -15.96 3.46 -24.47
CA TRP A 163 -15.31 2.60 -23.48
C TRP A 163 -14.38 3.44 -22.61
N VAL A 164 -14.50 3.27 -21.30
CA VAL A 164 -13.63 3.87 -20.32
C VAL A 164 -12.62 2.83 -19.84
N ILE A 165 -11.36 3.18 -19.99
CA ILE A 165 -10.22 2.41 -19.54
C ILE A 165 -9.71 3.07 -18.26
N GLU A 166 -9.91 2.45 -17.11
CA GLU A 166 -9.35 2.92 -15.84
C GLU A 166 -7.91 2.45 -15.72
N ILE A 167 -6.99 3.39 -15.66
CA ILE A 167 -5.55 3.13 -15.57
C ILE A 167 -5.04 3.52 -14.20
N ASP A 168 -4.37 2.58 -13.52
CA ASP A 168 -3.60 2.82 -12.30
C ASP A 168 -2.21 3.34 -12.65
N ILE A 169 -2.05 4.66 -12.55
CA ILE A 169 -0.81 5.35 -12.88
C ILE A 169 0.07 5.49 -11.64
N THR A 170 1.25 4.90 -11.69
CA THR A 170 2.26 5.00 -10.62
C THR A 170 2.78 6.44 -10.48
N ALA A 171 3.24 6.80 -9.28
CA ALA A 171 3.62 8.18 -8.96
C ALA A 171 4.78 8.74 -9.82
N ASN A 172 5.62 7.88 -10.39
CA ASN A 172 6.73 8.25 -11.27
C ASN A 172 6.28 8.54 -12.72
N ARG A 173 5.09 8.05 -13.13
CA ARG A 173 4.57 8.20 -14.50
C ARG A 173 3.63 9.41 -14.65
N ALA A 174 4.05 10.57 -14.14
CA ALA A 174 3.31 11.83 -14.29
C ALA A 174 3.02 12.20 -15.74
N ASP A 175 3.88 11.80 -16.66
CA ASP A 175 3.76 11.99 -18.10
C ASP A 175 2.51 11.31 -18.70
N ALA A 176 2.03 10.24 -18.07
CA ALA A 176 0.84 9.48 -18.49
C ALA A 176 -0.48 10.00 -17.88
N LEU A 177 -0.47 11.09 -17.11
CA LEU A 177 -1.68 11.65 -16.46
C LEU A 177 -2.56 12.47 -17.42
N SER A 178 -2.67 12.05 -18.69
CA SER A 178 -3.51 12.64 -19.73
C SER A 178 -3.76 11.66 -20.87
N HIS A 179 -4.77 11.94 -21.71
CA HIS A 179 -5.02 11.15 -22.92
C HIS A 179 -3.81 11.19 -23.86
N TRP A 180 -3.19 12.37 -24.03
CA TRP A 180 -1.96 12.53 -24.82
C TRP A 180 -0.80 11.70 -24.26
N GLY A 181 -0.62 11.68 -22.94
CA GLY A 181 0.43 10.89 -22.31
C GLY A 181 0.27 9.40 -22.53
N VAL A 182 -0.97 8.89 -22.35
CA VAL A 182 -1.31 7.49 -22.63
C VAL A 182 -1.16 7.15 -24.11
N ALA A 183 -1.56 8.08 -25.01
CA ALA A 183 -1.39 7.90 -26.45
C ALA A 183 0.06 7.73 -26.87
N ARG A 184 1.01 8.44 -26.24
CA ARG A 184 2.46 8.30 -26.50
C ARG A 184 2.97 6.89 -26.15
N ASP A 185 2.55 6.35 -25.02
CA ASP A 185 2.94 5.00 -24.61
C ASP A 185 2.31 3.93 -25.51
N LEU A 186 1.04 4.08 -25.82
CA LEU A 186 0.35 3.17 -26.77
C LEU A 186 1.00 3.24 -28.16
N TYR A 187 1.35 4.42 -28.65
CA TYR A 187 2.07 4.59 -29.91
C TYR A 187 3.40 3.85 -29.91
N ALA A 188 4.20 4.00 -28.86
CA ALA A 188 5.48 3.31 -28.76
C ALA A 188 5.30 1.78 -28.75
N TRP A 189 4.29 1.27 -28.05
CA TRP A 189 3.93 -0.13 -28.04
C TRP A 189 3.48 -0.62 -29.44
N LEU A 190 2.64 0.14 -30.12
CA LEU A 190 2.17 -0.19 -31.48
C LEU A 190 3.33 -0.26 -32.47
N VAL A 191 4.23 0.74 -32.48
CA VAL A 191 5.43 0.75 -33.32
C VAL A 191 6.29 -0.49 -33.08
N GLN A 192 6.54 -0.82 -31.81
CA GLN A 192 7.36 -1.98 -31.44
C GLN A 192 6.72 -3.31 -31.87
N ASN A 193 5.40 -3.40 -31.89
CA ASN A 193 4.66 -4.58 -32.29
C ASN A 193 4.30 -4.62 -33.79
N GLY A 194 4.84 -3.68 -34.57
CA GLY A 194 4.73 -3.68 -36.05
C GLY A 194 3.39 -3.24 -36.59
N TYR A 195 2.59 -2.52 -35.81
CA TYR A 195 1.34 -1.91 -36.30
C TYR A 195 1.66 -0.64 -37.11
N GLU A 196 0.88 -0.42 -38.18
CA GLU A 196 0.87 0.86 -38.86
C GLU A 196 0.13 1.88 -37.99
N THR A 197 0.80 2.95 -37.60
CA THR A 197 0.31 3.90 -36.59
C THR A 197 0.96 5.27 -36.79
N SER A 198 0.26 6.30 -36.36
CA SER A 198 0.78 7.66 -36.26
C SER A 198 0.27 8.35 -35.00
N LEU A 199 1.02 9.35 -34.53
CA LEU A 199 0.68 10.12 -33.35
C LEU A 199 0.29 11.56 -33.79
N HIS A 200 -0.92 11.99 -33.40
CA HIS A 200 -1.48 13.26 -33.81
C HIS A 200 -1.64 14.19 -32.63
N ARG A 201 -1.30 15.43 -32.82
CA ARG A 201 -1.57 16.50 -31.85
C ARG A 201 -2.16 17.69 -32.58
N PRO A 202 -3.33 18.21 -32.17
CA PRO A 202 -3.92 19.38 -32.82
C PRO A 202 -2.92 20.54 -32.91
N ASP A 203 -2.86 21.22 -34.02
CA ASP A 203 -2.00 22.40 -34.20
C ASP A 203 -2.54 23.63 -33.44
N CYS A 204 -1.77 24.69 -33.44
CA CYS A 204 -2.15 25.95 -32.81
C CYS A 204 -2.22 27.10 -33.84
N GLU A 205 -2.36 26.81 -35.13
CA GLU A 205 -2.34 27.82 -36.20
C GLU A 205 -3.53 28.78 -36.11
N ALA A 206 -4.65 28.34 -35.57
CA ALA A 206 -5.83 29.17 -35.34
C ALA A 206 -5.66 30.21 -34.22
N PHE A 207 -4.59 30.10 -33.41
CA PHE A 207 -4.31 31.05 -32.36
C PHE A 207 -3.90 32.41 -32.94
N LYS A 208 -4.57 33.49 -32.52
CA LYS A 208 -4.23 34.85 -32.85
C LYS A 208 -4.66 35.79 -31.73
N VAL A 209 -3.94 36.90 -31.58
CA VAL A 209 -4.34 38.02 -30.72
C VAL A 209 -5.32 38.90 -31.48
N ASP A 210 -6.48 39.17 -30.89
CA ASP A 210 -7.53 39.97 -31.55
C ASP A 210 -7.43 41.46 -31.21
N ASN A 211 -6.99 41.82 -29.99
CA ASN A 211 -6.76 43.16 -29.54
C ASN A 211 -5.73 43.21 -28.39
N HIS A 212 -5.48 44.38 -27.79
CA HIS A 212 -4.60 44.56 -26.63
C HIS A 212 -5.27 45.37 -25.52
N ASP A 213 -6.58 45.16 -25.34
CA ASP A 213 -7.41 45.99 -24.47
C ASP A 213 -7.27 45.65 -22.99
N MET A 214 -6.75 44.43 -22.67
CA MET A 214 -6.63 43.95 -21.28
C MET A 214 -5.26 43.32 -20.99
N PRO A 215 -4.18 44.11 -20.94
CA PRO A 215 -2.87 43.60 -20.59
C PRO A 215 -2.81 43.25 -19.10
N ILE A 216 -2.24 42.05 -18.79
CA ILE A 216 -2.00 41.59 -17.43
C ILE A 216 -0.50 41.49 -17.19
N GLU A 217 -0.04 42.13 -16.12
CA GLU A 217 1.35 41.99 -15.65
C GLU A 217 1.49 40.78 -14.72
N VAL A 218 2.66 40.13 -14.74
CA VAL A 218 2.97 38.97 -13.91
C VAL A 218 4.31 39.15 -13.22
N THR A 219 4.31 38.91 -11.89
CA THR A 219 5.54 38.88 -11.09
C THR A 219 5.59 37.57 -10.32
N ILE A 220 6.69 36.85 -10.44
CA ILE A 220 6.97 35.67 -9.59
C ILE A 220 7.96 36.12 -8.51
N GLU A 221 7.50 36.22 -7.27
CA GLU A 221 8.35 36.56 -6.11
C GLU A 221 9.11 35.35 -5.62
N ASN A 222 8.48 34.16 -5.61
CA ASN A 222 9.10 32.90 -5.20
C ASN A 222 9.38 31.99 -6.40
N THR A 223 10.57 32.18 -6.99
CA THR A 223 11.02 31.42 -8.17
C THR A 223 11.41 29.97 -7.83
N ASP A 224 11.54 29.59 -6.54
CA ASP A 224 11.77 28.21 -6.14
C ASP A 224 10.48 27.40 -6.16
N ALA A 225 9.38 28.00 -5.78
CA ALA A 225 8.07 27.36 -5.74
C ALA A 225 7.35 27.42 -7.11
N CYS A 226 7.48 28.53 -7.84
CA CYS A 226 6.93 28.71 -9.18
C CYS A 226 8.07 28.89 -10.19
N LYS A 227 8.30 27.89 -11.05
CA LYS A 227 9.38 27.96 -12.06
C LYS A 227 8.94 28.63 -13.34
N ARG A 228 7.66 28.51 -13.72
CA ARG A 228 7.09 29.14 -14.93
C ARG A 228 5.65 29.52 -14.66
N TYR A 229 5.26 30.67 -15.13
CA TYR A 229 3.88 31.15 -15.08
C TYR A 229 3.51 31.79 -16.42
N VAL A 230 2.45 31.25 -17.02
CA VAL A 230 1.91 31.71 -18.31
C VAL A 230 0.50 32.18 -18.09
N CYS A 231 0.17 33.38 -18.57
CA CYS A 231 -1.21 33.85 -18.54
C CYS A 231 -1.61 34.53 -19.87
N LEU A 232 -2.92 34.62 -20.04
CA LEU A 232 -3.54 35.24 -21.23
C LEU A 232 -4.91 35.79 -20.83
N SER A 233 -5.21 37.01 -21.18
CA SER A 233 -6.53 37.61 -21.02
C SER A 233 -7.40 37.38 -22.26
N ILE A 234 -8.68 37.09 -22.03
CA ILE A 234 -9.69 36.95 -23.08
C ILE A 234 -10.90 37.78 -22.66
N THR A 235 -11.34 38.69 -23.51
CA THR A 235 -12.46 39.59 -23.25
C THR A 235 -13.73 39.15 -24.03
N ASP A 236 -14.85 39.75 -23.67
CA ASP A 236 -16.16 39.52 -24.32
C ASP A 236 -16.60 38.06 -24.33
N CYS A 237 -16.23 37.29 -23.31
CA CYS A 237 -16.63 35.88 -23.19
C CYS A 237 -18.14 35.77 -22.91
N ASP A 238 -18.80 34.86 -23.60
CA ASP A 238 -20.15 34.43 -23.36
C ASP A 238 -20.14 33.13 -22.54
N VAL A 239 -20.14 33.28 -21.20
CA VAL A 239 -20.11 32.14 -20.28
C VAL A 239 -21.50 31.50 -20.25
N LYS A 240 -21.58 30.25 -20.69
CA LYS A 240 -22.81 29.46 -20.85
C LYS A 240 -22.53 27.98 -20.70
N GLU A 241 -23.55 27.18 -20.80
CA GLU A 241 -23.40 25.72 -20.85
C GLU A 241 -22.51 25.29 -22.01
N SER A 242 -21.69 24.30 -21.78
CA SER A 242 -20.78 23.73 -22.79
C SER A 242 -21.54 23.03 -23.91
N PRO A 243 -21.00 22.99 -25.13
CA PRO A 243 -21.60 22.19 -26.20
C PRO A 243 -21.55 20.69 -25.84
N GLU A 244 -22.50 19.96 -26.38
CA GLU A 244 -22.74 18.55 -26.03
C GLU A 244 -21.47 17.67 -26.17
N TRP A 245 -20.70 17.86 -27.24
CA TRP A 245 -19.47 17.08 -27.45
C TRP A 245 -18.47 17.24 -26.29
N LEU A 246 -18.32 18.45 -25.75
CA LEU A 246 -17.41 18.74 -24.64
C LEU A 246 -17.93 18.15 -23.33
N GLN A 247 -19.25 18.33 -23.09
CA GLN A 247 -19.90 17.70 -21.95
C GLN A 247 -19.75 16.18 -21.97
N ASN A 248 -19.99 15.55 -23.12
CA ASN A 248 -19.92 14.08 -23.25
C ASN A 248 -18.52 13.56 -23.01
N LYS A 249 -17.48 14.22 -23.54
CA LYS A 249 -16.09 13.85 -23.26
C LYS A 249 -15.75 13.90 -21.77
N LEU A 250 -16.20 14.94 -21.05
CA LEU A 250 -15.95 15.07 -19.62
C LEU A 250 -16.79 14.06 -18.81
N LYS A 251 -18.09 13.90 -19.13
CA LYS A 251 -18.98 12.95 -18.43
C LYS A 251 -18.48 11.51 -18.54
N VAL A 252 -18.01 11.11 -19.73
CA VAL A 252 -17.50 9.74 -19.95
C VAL A 252 -16.34 9.39 -19.02
N ILE A 253 -15.43 10.34 -18.75
CA ILE A 253 -14.32 10.12 -17.83
C ILE A 253 -14.65 10.42 -16.36
N GLY A 254 -15.92 10.72 -16.05
CA GLY A 254 -16.43 10.93 -14.69
C GLY A 254 -16.37 12.37 -14.19
N LEU A 255 -16.09 13.37 -15.06
CA LEU A 255 -16.11 14.78 -14.68
C LEU A 255 -17.49 15.40 -14.93
N ARG A 256 -17.93 16.21 -13.97
CA ARG A 256 -19.20 16.96 -14.10
C ARG A 256 -18.96 18.28 -14.86
N PRO A 257 -19.65 18.52 -15.98
CA PRO A 257 -19.63 19.81 -16.66
C PRO A 257 -20.18 20.93 -15.77
N ILE A 258 -19.62 22.12 -15.90
CA ILE A 258 -20.01 23.34 -15.13
C ILE A 258 -20.43 24.45 -16.07
N ASN A 259 -19.51 24.98 -16.85
CA ASN A 259 -19.72 25.96 -17.91
C ASN A 259 -18.59 25.86 -18.95
N ASN A 260 -18.78 26.46 -20.12
CA ASN A 260 -17.86 26.35 -21.25
C ASN A 260 -16.41 26.75 -20.91
N ILE A 261 -16.17 27.74 -20.04
CA ILE A 261 -14.82 28.18 -19.68
C ILE A 261 -14.14 27.19 -18.74
N VAL A 262 -14.81 26.79 -17.66
CA VAL A 262 -14.29 25.81 -16.68
C VAL A 262 -14.10 24.45 -17.37
N ASP A 263 -15.02 24.04 -18.20
CA ASP A 263 -14.96 22.76 -18.91
C ASP A 263 -13.82 22.74 -19.95
N ILE A 264 -13.49 23.87 -20.57
CA ILE A 264 -12.28 24.01 -21.42
C ILE A 264 -11.03 23.76 -20.58
N THR A 265 -10.90 24.33 -19.37
CA THR A 265 -9.71 24.11 -18.53
C THR A 265 -9.60 22.65 -18.09
N ASN A 266 -10.71 22.01 -17.73
CA ASN A 266 -10.77 20.58 -17.41
C ASN A 266 -10.42 19.72 -18.62
N TYR A 267 -10.96 20.03 -19.78
CA TYR A 267 -10.63 19.35 -21.03
C TYR A 267 -9.14 19.39 -21.33
N ILE A 268 -8.51 20.57 -21.26
CA ILE A 268 -7.06 20.73 -21.51
C ILE A 268 -6.24 19.92 -20.52
N MET A 269 -6.62 19.93 -19.24
CA MET A 269 -5.95 19.12 -18.21
C MET A 269 -6.03 17.62 -18.52
N MET A 270 -7.21 17.11 -18.89
CA MET A 270 -7.39 15.69 -19.21
C MET A 270 -6.83 15.31 -20.58
N ALA A 271 -6.81 16.25 -21.52
CA ALA A 271 -6.23 16.07 -22.83
C ALA A 271 -4.71 15.97 -22.79
N TYR A 272 -4.06 16.95 -22.16
CA TYR A 272 -2.61 17.21 -22.29
C TYR A 272 -1.83 17.15 -20.99
N GLY A 273 -2.49 16.97 -19.85
CA GLY A 273 -1.83 16.87 -18.55
C GLY A 273 -1.41 18.20 -17.93
N GLN A 274 -1.83 19.33 -18.51
CA GLN A 274 -1.57 20.67 -18.00
C GLN A 274 -2.78 21.16 -17.22
N PRO A 275 -2.71 21.22 -15.88
CA PRO A 275 -3.76 21.88 -15.11
C PRO A 275 -3.79 23.38 -15.44
N MET A 276 -4.97 23.89 -15.63
CA MET A 276 -5.22 25.30 -15.90
C MET A 276 -6.22 25.87 -14.90
N HIS A 277 -6.10 27.16 -14.64
CA HIS A 277 -7.11 27.90 -13.87
C HIS A 277 -7.61 29.10 -14.69
N CYS A 278 -8.82 29.53 -14.38
CA CYS A 278 -9.44 30.67 -15.00
C CYS A 278 -9.95 31.63 -13.92
N PHE A 279 -9.45 32.85 -13.93
CA PHE A 279 -9.91 33.93 -13.05
C PHE A 279 -10.89 34.86 -13.80
N ASP A 280 -11.86 35.40 -13.06
CA ASP A 280 -12.58 36.58 -13.52
C ASP A 280 -11.62 37.77 -13.59
N ALA A 281 -11.39 38.30 -14.78
CA ALA A 281 -10.39 39.34 -15.00
C ALA A 281 -10.71 40.65 -14.24
N ASP A 282 -11.99 40.93 -14.01
CA ASP A 282 -12.44 42.12 -13.28
C ASP A 282 -12.08 42.04 -11.78
N MET A 283 -11.82 40.81 -11.25
CA MET A 283 -11.34 40.56 -9.91
C MET A 283 -9.81 40.61 -9.77
N VAL A 284 -9.08 40.68 -10.88
CA VAL A 284 -7.64 40.84 -10.87
C VAL A 284 -7.28 42.33 -10.66
N THR A 285 -7.39 42.77 -9.40
CA THR A 285 -7.12 44.14 -9.01
C THR A 285 -5.74 44.58 -9.48
N GLY A 286 -5.68 45.75 -10.13
CA GLY A 286 -4.46 46.35 -10.66
C GLY A 286 -3.96 45.70 -11.97
N HIS A 287 -4.72 44.80 -12.58
CA HIS A 287 -4.29 44.02 -13.75
C HIS A 287 -2.91 43.38 -13.56
N HIS A 288 -2.64 42.92 -12.32
CA HIS A 288 -1.34 42.41 -11.94
C HIS A 288 -1.51 41.10 -11.13
N ILE A 289 -0.88 40.06 -11.62
CA ILE A 289 -0.79 38.75 -10.92
C ILE A 289 0.56 38.65 -10.22
N VAL A 290 0.54 38.35 -8.93
CA VAL A 290 1.74 38.18 -8.12
C VAL A 290 1.72 36.74 -7.53
N VAL A 291 2.73 35.95 -7.90
CA VAL A 291 2.89 34.58 -7.39
C VAL A 291 3.87 34.59 -6.21
N ARG A 292 3.36 34.44 -5.01
CA ARG A 292 4.13 34.57 -3.76
C ARG A 292 3.63 33.63 -2.65
N THR A 293 4.43 33.46 -1.61
CA THR A 293 3.98 32.84 -0.37
C THR A 293 3.26 33.85 0.55
N GLN A 294 2.49 33.36 1.51
CA GLN A 294 1.71 34.22 2.39
C GLN A 294 2.34 34.34 3.79
N PRO A 295 2.14 35.45 4.51
CA PRO A 295 2.43 35.52 5.93
C PRO A 295 1.67 34.43 6.70
N GLU A 296 2.30 33.89 7.77
CA GLU A 296 1.65 32.90 8.62
C GLU A 296 0.36 33.47 9.25
N GLY A 297 -0.74 32.70 9.19
CA GLY A 297 -2.03 33.14 9.69
C GLY A 297 -2.94 33.83 8.68
N THR A 298 -2.56 33.93 7.41
CA THR A 298 -3.40 34.51 6.35
C THR A 298 -4.64 33.65 6.13
N LYS A 299 -5.83 34.22 6.28
CA LYS A 299 -7.11 33.56 6.04
C LYS A 299 -7.41 33.53 4.54
N PHE A 300 -7.88 32.40 4.08
CA PHE A 300 -8.28 32.16 2.70
C PHE A 300 -9.51 31.27 2.61
N VAL A 301 -10.49 31.65 1.80
CA VAL A 301 -11.73 30.89 1.60
C VAL A 301 -11.71 30.29 0.20
N THR A 302 -11.76 28.97 0.13
CA THR A 302 -11.77 28.23 -1.12
C THR A 302 -13.14 28.23 -1.82
N LEU A 303 -13.21 27.79 -3.09
CA LEU A 303 -14.44 27.75 -3.90
C LEU A 303 -15.58 26.94 -3.26
N ASP A 304 -15.26 25.93 -2.47
CA ASP A 304 -16.21 25.11 -1.69
C ASP A 304 -16.74 25.82 -0.43
N GLY A 305 -16.17 27.00 -0.09
CA GLY A 305 -16.56 27.81 1.05
C GLY A 305 -15.85 27.49 2.36
N GLU A 306 -14.86 26.58 2.35
CA GLU A 306 -14.07 26.24 3.53
C GLU A 306 -12.98 27.30 3.80
N GLU A 307 -12.73 27.63 5.09
CA GLU A 307 -11.68 28.56 5.50
C GLU A 307 -10.37 27.81 5.79
N HIS A 308 -9.29 28.21 5.12
CA HIS A 308 -7.93 27.71 5.33
C HIS A 308 -7.03 28.79 5.90
N ILE A 309 -6.03 28.40 6.68
CA ILE A 309 -5.01 29.27 7.22
C ILE A 309 -3.72 29.05 6.44
N LEU A 310 -3.33 30.02 5.64
CA LEU A 310 -2.10 29.98 4.82
C LEU A 310 -0.89 30.44 5.63
N GLY A 311 0.29 30.07 5.16
CA GLY A 311 1.55 30.44 5.79
C GLY A 311 2.73 30.51 4.80
N GLU A 312 3.95 30.65 5.32
CA GLU A 312 5.19 30.85 4.56
C GLU A 312 5.51 29.74 3.57
N HIS A 313 4.88 28.57 3.73
CA HIS A 313 5.08 27.41 2.84
C HIS A 313 3.94 27.20 1.85
N ASP A 314 2.94 28.08 1.85
CA ASP A 314 1.81 28.01 0.94
C ASP A 314 1.98 29.04 -0.19
N LEU A 315 2.21 28.54 -1.41
CA LEU A 315 2.29 29.39 -2.58
C LEU A 315 0.88 29.83 -2.97
N SER A 316 0.70 31.11 -3.21
CA SER A 316 -0.57 31.66 -3.64
C SER A 316 -0.41 32.48 -4.91
N ILE A 317 -1.43 32.46 -5.74
CA ILE A 317 -1.61 33.38 -6.84
C ILE A 317 -2.46 34.53 -6.31
N CYS A 318 -1.91 35.74 -6.36
CA CYS A 318 -2.52 36.95 -5.81
C CYS A 318 -2.81 37.95 -6.93
N ASN A 319 -3.80 38.80 -6.71
CA ASN A 319 -3.85 40.11 -7.39
C ASN A 319 -2.94 41.11 -6.66
N ALA A 320 -3.03 42.37 -6.95
CA ALA A 320 -2.19 43.40 -6.30
C ALA A 320 -2.41 43.50 -4.78
N GLU A 321 -3.53 43.06 -4.25
CA GLU A 321 -3.97 43.23 -2.86
C GLU A 321 -4.04 41.94 -2.05
N GLU A 322 -4.65 40.87 -2.60
CA GLU A 322 -5.01 39.68 -1.84
C GLU A 322 -4.78 38.37 -2.62
N PRO A 323 -4.71 37.21 -1.92
CA PRO A 323 -4.61 35.90 -2.56
C PRO A 323 -5.94 35.52 -3.24
N MET A 324 -5.85 35.02 -4.47
CA MET A 324 -6.97 34.57 -5.30
C MET A 324 -7.06 33.05 -5.39
N CYS A 325 -5.91 32.34 -5.23
CA CYS A 325 -5.83 30.89 -5.40
C CYS A 325 -4.68 30.33 -4.56
N ILE A 326 -4.86 29.15 -3.96
CA ILE A 326 -3.75 28.33 -3.48
C ILE A 326 -3.15 27.67 -4.71
N ALA A 327 -1.96 28.13 -5.11
CA ALA A 327 -1.35 27.81 -6.39
C ALA A 327 -1.30 26.30 -6.67
N GLY A 328 -1.90 25.88 -7.79
CA GLY A 328 -1.93 24.49 -8.25
C GLY A 328 -2.78 23.54 -7.38
N ILE A 329 -3.51 24.03 -6.38
CA ILE A 329 -4.28 23.22 -5.46
C ILE A 329 -5.78 23.57 -5.53
N PHE A 330 -6.17 24.80 -5.16
CA PHE A 330 -7.58 25.15 -5.09
C PHE A 330 -7.83 26.65 -5.31
N GLY A 331 -8.83 26.98 -6.14
CA GLY A 331 -9.24 28.37 -6.38
C GLY A 331 -9.97 29.00 -5.19
N GLY A 332 -9.91 30.34 -5.12
CA GLY A 332 -10.62 31.13 -4.11
C GLY A 332 -12.02 31.51 -4.55
N LYS A 333 -12.93 31.63 -3.59
CA LYS A 333 -14.35 31.95 -3.82
C LYS A 333 -14.58 33.29 -4.50
N GLY A 334 -13.68 34.27 -4.30
CA GLY A 334 -13.86 35.62 -4.82
C GLY A 334 -13.40 35.85 -6.26
N SER A 335 -12.66 34.91 -6.85
CA SER A 335 -11.99 35.11 -8.16
C SER A 335 -12.42 34.08 -9.22
N GLY A 336 -13.41 33.24 -8.92
CA GLY A 336 -13.91 32.19 -9.82
C GLY A 336 -14.72 32.78 -11.00
N THR A 337 -14.91 31.96 -12.03
CA THR A 337 -15.68 32.30 -13.24
C THR A 337 -17.15 31.89 -13.07
N TYR A 338 -18.05 32.85 -13.24
CA TYR A 338 -19.48 32.70 -13.12
C TYR A 338 -20.19 33.08 -14.42
N GLU A 339 -21.51 32.84 -14.55
CA GLU A 339 -22.31 33.20 -15.72
C GLU A 339 -22.28 34.71 -16.05
N THR A 340 -22.02 35.55 -15.05
CA THR A 340 -21.89 37.01 -15.19
C THR A 340 -20.52 37.47 -15.68
N THR A 341 -19.50 36.62 -15.62
CA THR A 341 -18.15 36.90 -16.05
C THR A 341 -18.12 37.17 -17.58
N ARG A 342 -17.44 38.23 -18.00
CA ARG A 342 -17.25 38.59 -19.42
C ARG A 342 -15.79 38.60 -19.84
N ASN A 343 -14.91 38.84 -18.89
CA ASN A 343 -13.48 38.91 -19.14
C ASN A 343 -12.79 37.88 -18.26
N VAL A 344 -11.89 37.08 -18.83
CA VAL A 344 -11.22 36.01 -18.10
C VAL A 344 -9.71 36.10 -18.25
N VAL A 345 -8.98 35.65 -17.24
CA VAL A 345 -7.55 35.45 -17.29
C VAL A 345 -7.29 33.94 -17.15
N LEU A 346 -6.79 33.35 -18.22
CA LEU A 346 -6.33 31.95 -18.20
C LEU A 346 -4.93 31.87 -17.60
N GLU A 347 -4.71 30.84 -16.79
CA GLU A 347 -3.44 30.47 -16.18
C GLU A 347 -2.98 29.09 -16.65
N ALA A 348 -1.69 28.95 -16.99
CA ALA A 348 -0.99 27.69 -17.13
C ALA A 348 0.40 27.83 -16.52
N ALA A 349 0.71 27.09 -15.47
CA ALA A 349 1.95 27.26 -14.73
C ALA A 349 2.72 25.96 -14.56
N TYR A 350 3.99 26.06 -14.15
CA TYR A 350 4.76 24.96 -13.61
C TYR A 350 5.16 25.30 -12.16
N PHE A 351 4.53 24.62 -11.22
CA PHE A 351 4.84 24.71 -9.81
C PHE A 351 5.75 23.56 -9.38
N HIS A 352 6.67 23.83 -8.45
CA HIS A 352 7.59 22.82 -7.96
C HIS A 352 6.85 21.71 -7.18
N PRO A 353 6.97 20.44 -7.56
CA PRO A 353 6.19 19.32 -7.02
C PRO A 353 6.19 19.24 -5.49
N THR A 354 7.35 19.43 -4.85
CA THR A 354 7.48 19.35 -3.39
C THR A 354 6.68 20.42 -2.66
N TRP A 355 6.59 21.64 -3.22
CA TRP A 355 5.81 22.73 -2.64
C TRP A 355 4.32 22.40 -2.67
N ILE A 356 3.81 21.98 -3.82
CA ILE A 356 2.40 21.60 -3.96
C ILE A 356 2.04 20.44 -3.06
N ARG A 357 2.88 19.38 -3.02
CA ARG A 357 2.64 18.21 -2.16
C ARG A 357 2.58 18.56 -0.68
N LYS A 358 3.48 19.42 -0.19
CA LYS A 358 3.50 19.85 1.22
C LYS A 358 2.27 20.67 1.57
N SER A 359 1.91 21.63 0.71
CA SER A 359 0.75 22.50 0.90
C SER A 359 -0.56 21.72 0.82
N ALA A 360 -0.74 20.88 -0.20
CA ALA A 360 -1.91 20.02 -0.35
C ALA A 360 -2.14 19.13 0.89
N ARG A 361 -1.07 18.50 1.41
CA ARG A 361 -1.15 17.67 2.64
C ARG A 361 -1.45 18.49 3.89
N ARG A 362 -0.86 19.69 4.01
CA ARG A 362 -1.10 20.60 5.14
C ARG A 362 -2.57 20.98 5.25
N HIS A 363 -3.20 21.25 4.13
CA HIS A 363 -4.62 21.66 4.07
C HIS A 363 -5.59 20.50 3.91
N GLY A 364 -5.10 19.26 3.73
CA GLY A 364 -5.95 18.09 3.48
C GLY A 364 -6.68 18.14 2.13
N LEU A 365 -6.18 18.92 1.17
CA LEU A 365 -6.76 19.12 -0.15
C LEU A 365 -6.13 18.17 -1.17
N SER A 366 -6.97 17.46 -1.92
CA SER A 366 -6.54 16.61 -3.04
C SER A 366 -7.44 16.88 -4.23
N THR A 367 -6.86 17.44 -5.30
CA THR A 367 -7.56 17.78 -6.54
C THR A 367 -6.84 17.17 -7.73
N ASP A 368 -7.51 17.07 -8.87
CA ASP A 368 -6.88 16.63 -10.12
C ASP A 368 -5.68 17.50 -10.54
N SER A 369 -5.72 18.77 -10.21
CA SER A 369 -4.62 19.71 -10.43
C SER A 369 -3.44 19.43 -9.50
N SER A 370 -3.68 19.35 -8.18
CA SER A 370 -2.63 19.08 -7.18
C SER A 370 -1.99 17.71 -7.40
N TYR A 371 -2.79 16.71 -7.80
CA TYR A 371 -2.32 15.37 -8.10
C TYR A 371 -1.30 15.34 -9.25
N ARG A 372 -1.49 16.20 -10.28
CA ARG A 372 -0.56 16.34 -11.39
C ARG A 372 0.67 17.16 -11.02
N PHE A 373 0.48 18.33 -10.42
CA PHE A 373 1.59 19.19 -10.03
C PHE A 373 2.55 18.55 -9.03
N GLU A 374 2.02 17.81 -8.02
CA GLU A 374 2.87 17.17 -7.00
C GLU A 374 3.74 16.04 -7.55
N ARG A 375 3.43 15.52 -8.74
CA ARG A 375 4.20 14.48 -9.43
C ARG A 375 5.12 15.06 -10.51
N GLY A 376 4.87 16.29 -10.93
CA GLY A 376 5.57 16.97 -12.02
C GLY A 376 4.78 16.89 -13.32
N ILE A 377 4.71 18.02 -14.00
CA ILE A 377 4.08 18.15 -15.31
C ILE A 377 5.12 18.54 -16.36
N ASP A 378 4.72 18.62 -17.62
CA ASP A 378 5.60 19.09 -18.69
C ASP A 378 5.85 20.62 -18.56
N PRO A 379 7.06 21.08 -18.21
CA PRO A 379 7.34 22.51 -18.11
C PRO A 379 7.26 23.22 -19.48
N ASN A 380 7.38 22.48 -20.59
CA ASN A 380 7.36 23.00 -21.94
C ASN A 380 5.97 22.92 -22.59
N GLY A 381 5.03 22.19 -21.99
CA GLY A 381 3.66 22.05 -22.46
C GLY A 381 2.74 23.24 -22.22
N THR A 382 3.12 24.17 -21.32
CA THR A 382 2.28 25.29 -20.87
C THR A 382 1.80 26.22 -22.00
N ILE A 383 2.68 26.58 -22.91
CA ILE A 383 2.34 27.47 -24.06
C ILE A 383 1.39 26.78 -25.04
N TYR A 384 1.62 25.51 -25.32
CA TYR A 384 0.73 24.74 -26.16
C TYR A 384 -0.69 24.63 -25.54
N ALA A 385 -0.77 24.29 -24.27
CA ALA A 385 -2.03 24.20 -23.54
C ALA A 385 -2.77 25.54 -23.51
N MET A 386 -2.04 26.64 -23.28
CA MET A 386 -2.59 28.01 -23.31
C MET A 386 -3.19 28.34 -24.67
N LYS A 387 -2.48 28.06 -25.77
CA LYS A 387 -2.98 28.33 -27.13
C LYS A 387 -4.23 27.50 -27.45
N GLN A 388 -4.25 26.23 -27.10
CA GLN A 388 -5.42 25.35 -27.30
C GLN A 388 -6.63 25.85 -26.49
N ALA A 389 -6.42 26.22 -25.22
CA ALA A 389 -7.49 26.78 -24.39
C ALA A 389 -8.05 28.10 -25.00
N ALA A 390 -7.17 28.96 -25.49
CA ALA A 390 -7.57 30.23 -26.12
C ALA A 390 -8.37 30.01 -27.42
N ILE A 391 -7.96 29.06 -28.26
CA ILE A 391 -8.72 28.65 -29.47
C ILE A 391 -10.13 28.19 -29.08
N LEU A 392 -10.22 27.31 -28.09
CA LEU A 392 -11.52 26.80 -27.61
C LEU A 392 -12.37 27.93 -26.98
N CYS A 393 -11.80 28.87 -26.23
CA CYS A 393 -12.55 29.98 -25.67
C CYS A 393 -13.09 30.92 -26.80
N ARG A 394 -12.36 31.09 -27.87
CA ARG A 394 -12.86 31.85 -29.05
C ARG A 394 -14.01 31.11 -29.72
N GLU A 395 -13.91 29.81 -29.92
CA GLU A 395 -14.91 29.00 -30.61
C GLU A 395 -16.18 28.80 -29.79
N LEU A 396 -16.04 28.52 -28.49
CA LEU A 396 -17.15 28.09 -27.64
C LEU A 396 -17.74 29.21 -26.79
N ALA A 397 -16.96 30.25 -26.49
CA ALA A 397 -17.39 31.39 -25.68
C ALA A 397 -17.35 32.73 -26.44
N ASN A 398 -17.11 32.75 -27.76
CA ASN A 398 -16.99 33.94 -28.56
C ASN A 398 -15.94 34.97 -28.06
N GLY A 399 -15.03 34.53 -27.19
CA GLY A 399 -14.02 35.36 -26.55
C GLY A 399 -13.02 35.93 -27.52
N LYS A 400 -12.46 37.10 -27.19
CA LYS A 400 -11.42 37.76 -27.93
C LYS A 400 -10.11 37.74 -27.14
N VAL A 401 -9.04 37.22 -27.73
CA VAL A 401 -7.72 37.23 -27.13
C VAL A 401 -7.21 38.66 -27.05
N SER A 402 -6.98 39.19 -25.83
CA SER A 402 -6.82 40.63 -25.57
C SER A 402 -5.45 41.07 -25.07
N MET A 403 -4.46 40.18 -25.21
CA MET A 403 -3.04 40.45 -24.98
C MET A 403 -2.16 39.40 -25.66
N GLU A 404 -0.86 39.68 -25.79
CA GLU A 404 0.11 38.63 -26.11
C GLU A 404 0.26 37.67 -24.94
N ILE A 405 0.60 36.39 -25.20
CA ILE A 405 0.87 35.44 -24.12
C ILE A 405 2.00 35.99 -23.24
N LYS A 406 1.69 36.24 -21.96
CA LYS A 406 2.67 36.57 -20.93
C LYS A 406 3.28 35.30 -20.40
N ASP A 407 4.55 35.07 -20.74
CA ASP A 407 5.33 33.90 -20.27
C ASP A 407 6.48 34.40 -19.41
N VAL A 408 6.43 34.07 -18.11
CA VAL A 408 7.48 34.37 -17.14
C VAL A 408 8.18 33.08 -16.77
N TYR A 409 9.38 32.87 -17.34
CA TYR A 409 10.20 31.66 -17.13
C TYR A 409 11.64 32.09 -16.81
N PRO A 410 11.89 32.45 -15.53
CA PRO A 410 13.20 33.04 -15.15
C PRO A 410 14.38 32.10 -15.36
N THR A 411 14.17 30.79 -15.10
CA THR A 411 15.19 29.76 -15.27
C THR A 411 14.58 28.56 -15.97
N PRO A 412 14.77 28.43 -17.28
CA PRO A 412 14.25 27.28 -18.02
C PRO A 412 14.79 25.95 -17.49
N LEU A 413 13.90 24.98 -17.32
CA LEU A 413 14.25 23.63 -16.95
C LEU A 413 14.77 22.88 -18.17
N PRO A 414 16.02 22.35 -18.12
CA PRO A 414 16.59 21.64 -19.25
C PRO A 414 16.01 20.25 -19.38
N ASP A 415 16.05 19.68 -20.57
CA ASP A 415 15.88 18.25 -20.81
C ASP A 415 17.03 17.48 -20.18
N PHE A 416 16.80 16.22 -19.85
CA PHE A 416 17.82 15.37 -19.22
C PHE A 416 18.76 14.78 -20.28
N LYS A 417 20.04 14.66 -19.94
CA LYS A 417 21.05 14.02 -20.79
C LYS A 417 21.42 12.67 -20.20
N VAL A 418 21.30 11.59 -20.98
CA VAL A 418 21.59 10.23 -20.55
C VAL A 418 22.44 9.52 -21.59
N ASP A 419 23.60 9.01 -21.16
CA ASP A 419 24.44 8.15 -22.00
C ASP A 419 24.15 6.68 -21.70
N LEU A 420 23.68 5.94 -22.70
CA LEU A 420 23.33 4.53 -22.58
C LEU A 420 24.31 3.64 -23.31
N SER A 421 25.02 2.80 -22.59
CA SER A 421 25.83 1.73 -23.18
C SER A 421 24.96 0.53 -23.56
N TYR A 422 25.12 0.03 -24.79
CA TYR A 422 24.43 -1.20 -25.23
C TYR A 422 24.77 -2.40 -24.35
N ASN A 423 26.04 -2.54 -23.96
CA ASN A 423 26.47 -3.64 -23.10
C ASN A 423 25.81 -3.55 -21.71
N PHE A 424 25.69 -2.35 -21.14
CA PHE A 424 25.00 -2.16 -19.87
C PHE A 424 23.51 -2.54 -19.98
N ALA A 425 22.83 -2.12 -21.07
CA ALA A 425 21.45 -2.49 -21.32
C ALA A 425 21.28 -4.01 -21.42
N HIS A 426 22.11 -4.68 -22.22
CA HIS A 426 22.06 -6.15 -22.40
C HIS A 426 22.33 -6.90 -21.10
N GLN A 427 23.29 -6.44 -20.28
CA GLN A 427 23.59 -7.07 -18.99
C GLN A 427 22.47 -6.91 -17.99
N LEU A 428 21.83 -5.73 -17.96
CA LEU A 428 20.73 -5.46 -17.02
C LEU A 428 19.45 -6.20 -17.43
N ILE A 429 19.14 -6.25 -18.71
CA ILE A 429 17.96 -6.99 -19.25
C ILE A 429 18.18 -8.51 -19.19
N GLY A 430 19.42 -8.97 -19.32
CA GLY A 430 19.75 -10.39 -19.42
C GLY A 430 19.57 -10.99 -20.83
N LYS A 431 19.26 -10.14 -21.82
CA LYS A 431 19.07 -10.51 -23.22
C LYS A 431 19.67 -9.44 -24.12
N GLU A 432 20.26 -9.87 -25.24
CA GLU A 432 20.73 -8.95 -26.28
C GLU A 432 19.55 -8.50 -27.14
N ILE A 433 19.27 -7.20 -27.12
CA ILE A 433 18.26 -6.54 -27.95
C ILE A 433 19.00 -5.80 -29.09
N GLY A 434 18.49 -5.94 -30.32
CA GLY A 434 19.09 -5.29 -31.48
C GLY A 434 19.17 -3.76 -31.32
N LYS A 435 20.31 -3.17 -31.74
CA LYS A 435 20.53 -1.71 -31.64
C LYS A 435 19.42 -0.90 -32.30
N ASP A 436 18.93 -1.34 -33.47
CA ASP A 436 17.84 -0.65 -34.19
C ASP A 436 16.52 -0.71 -33.42
N THR A 437 16.24 -1.82 -32.72
CA THR A 437 15.08 -1.95 -31.83
C THR A 437 15.20 -0.98 -30.66
N ILE A 438 16.35 -0.90 -30.01
CA ILE A 438 16.60 0.06 -28.92
C ILE A 438 16.36 1.49 -29.41
N LYS A 439 16.93 1.86 -30.57
CA LYS A 439 16.76 3.19 -31.17
C LYS A 439 15.30 3.48 -31.50
N SER A 440 14.60 2.54 -32.10
CA SER A 440 13.19 2.66 -32.43
C SER A 440 12.33 2.90 -31.18
N ILE A 441 12.59 2.16 -30.10
CA ILE A 441 11.86 2.31 -28.84
C ILE A 441 12.10 3.69 -28.22
N VAL A 442 13.35 4.11 -28.05
CA VAL A 442 13.64 5.39 -27.39
C VAL A 442 13.10 6.57 -28.19
N THR A 443 13.17 6.52 -29.52
CA THR A 443 12.62 7.59 -30.38
C THR A 443 11.10 7.61 -30.38
N SER A 444 10.44 6.44 -30.36
CA SER A 444 8.96 6.39 -30.28
C SER A 444 8.43 6.90 -28.94
N LEU A 445 9.23 6.85 -27.86
CA LEU A 445 8.95 7.47 -26.56
C LEU A 445 9.27 8.96 -26.49
N GLY A 446 9.70 9.57 -27.61
CA GLY A 446 10.00 11.00 -27.71
C GLY A 446 11.39 11.40 -27.24
N MET A 447 12.30 10.45 -27.00
CA MET A 447 13.71 10.76 -26.72
C MET A 447 14.44 11.06 -28.02
N THR A 448 15.38 11.98 -27.98
CA THR A 448 16.22 12.34 -29.15
C THR A 448 17.60 11.69 -28.98
N ILE A 449 18.07 11.06 -30.05
CA ILE A 449 19.43 10.53 -30.10
C ILE A 449 20.34 11.66 -30.57
N ASP A 450 21.20 12.16 -29.67
CA ASP A 450 22.15 13.23 -29.97
C ASP A 450 23.42 12.74 -30.68
N ALA A 451 23.88 11.55 -30.23
CA ALA A 451 25.05 10.89 -30.79
C ALA A 451 24.94 9.36 -30.65
N GLU A 452 25.60 8.64 -31.56
CA GLU A 452 25.66 7.17 -31.57
C GLU A 452 27.07 6.71 -31.91
N ASP A 453 27.57 5.68 -31.23
CA ASP A 453 28.80 4.96 -31.58
C ASP A 453 28.61 3.43 -31.49
N GLU A 454 29.67 2.67 -31.64
CA GLU A 454 29.63 1.21 -31.56
C GLU A 454 29.22 0.68 -30.17
N ASN A 455 29.40 1.49 -29.11
CA ASN A 455 29.26 1.09 -27.72
C ASN A 455 27.95 1.56 -27.11
N GLY A 456 27.31 2.62 -27.64
CA GLY A 456 26.12 3.18 -27.04
C GLY A 456 25.54 4.38 -27.78
N ILE A 457 24.57 5.02 -27.12
CA ILE A 457 23.86 6.20 -27.60
C ILE A 457 23.82 7.26 -26.49
N SER A 458 23.95 8.53 -26.91
CA SER A 458 23.67 9.68 -26.03
C SER A 458 22.28 10.23 -26.32
N LEU A 459 21.49 10.37 -25.30
CA LEU A 459 20.07 10.72 -25.39
C LEU A 459 19.78 12.06 -24.74
N THR A 460 18.89 12.83 -25.39
CA THR A 460 18.12 13.90 -24.75
C THR A 460 16.74 13.35 -24.40
N VAL A 461 16.43 13.30 -23.11
CA VAL A 461 15.15 12.86 -22.55
C VAL A 461 14.32 14.08 -22.22
N PRO A 462 13.09 14.22 -22.75
CA PRO A 462 12.25 15.37 -22.50
C PRO A 462 11.97 15.62 -21.01
N ALA A 463 11.91 16.87 -20.59
CA ALA A 463 11.72 17.29 -19.22
C ALA A 463 10.42 16.77 -18.56
N TYR A 464 9.39 16.38 -19.35
CA TYR A 464 8.19 15.76 -18.82
C TYR A 464 8.40 14.31 -18.33
N ARG A 465 9.51 13.65 -18.70
CA ARG A 465 9.91 12.34 -18.17
C ARG A 465 10.76 12.53 -16.93
N VAL A 466 10.09 12.96 -15.85
CA VAL A 466 10.71 13.27 -14.56
C VAL A 466 11.41 12.07 -13.92
N ASP A 467 11.04 10.86 -14.32
CA ASP A 467 11.52 9.57 -13.84
C ASP A 467 12.76 9.06 -14.59
N VAL A 468 13.05 9.55 -15.82
CA VAL A 468 14.08 9.00 -16.69
C VAL A 468 15.31 9.91 -16.71
N GLN A 469 16.21 9.72 -15.74
CA GLN A 469 17.40 10.54 -15.57
C GLN A 469 18.72 9.75 -15.58
N ARG A 470 18.64 8.41 -15.54
CA ARG A 470 19.80 7.52 -15.45
C ARG A 470 19.73 6.45 -16.55
N PRO A 471 20.85 5.80 -16.89
CA PRO A 471 20.87 4.73 -17.88
C PRO A 471 19.90 3.56 -17.54
N CYS A 472 19.77 3.22 -16.26
CA CYS A 472 18.85 2.15 -15.83
C CYS A 472 17.37 2.51 -16.06
N ASP A 473 17.02 3.78 -15.96
CA ASP A 473 15.64 4.26 -16.20
C ASP A 473 15.30 4.15 -17.70
N VAL A 474 16.27 4.44 -18.57
CA VAL A 474 16.11 4.23 -20.04
C VAL A 474 15.98 2.74 -20.34
N VAL A 475 16.75 1.88 -19.65
CA VAL A 475 16.63 0.41 -19.82
C VAL A 475 15.26 -0.09 -19.39
N GLU A 476 14.68 0.45 -18.32
CA GLU A 476 13.31 0.14 -17.91
C GLU A 476 12.30 0.50 -19.01
N ASP A 477 12.42 1.68 -19.61
CA ASP A 477 11.58 2.11 -20.73
C ASP A 477 11.73 1.19 -21.95
N ILE A 478 12.95 0.82 -22.28
CA ILE A 478 13.22 -0.12 -23.39
C ILE A 478 12.53 -1.45 -23.09
N LEU A 479 12.68 -1.98 -21.88
CA LEU A 479 12.17 -3.29 -21.51
C LEU A 479 10.64 -3.35 -21.44
N ARG A 480 9.97 -2.31 -20.91
CA ARG A 480 8.51 -2.26 -20.86
C ARG A 480 7.86 -2.18 -22.25
N ILE A 481 8.50 -1.50 -23.22
CA ILE A 481 8.00 -1.42 -24.59
C ILE A 481 8.40 -2.67 -25.40
N TYR A 482 9.61 -3.19 -25.21
CA TYR A 482 10.04 -4.46 -25.80
C TYR A 482 9.15 -5.63 -25.31
N GLY A 483 8.69 -5.55 -24.07
CA GLY A 483 7.87 -6.55 -23.38
C GLY A 483 8.69 -7.49 -22.50
N TYR A 484 8.39 -7.49 -21.21
CA TYR A 484 9.04 -8.35 -20.21
C TYR A 484 8.95 -9.84 -20.56
N ASN A 485 7.80 -10.26 -21.13
CA ASN A 485 7.58 -11.67 -21.49
C ASN A 485 8.42 -12.13 -22.71
N ASN A 486 9.06 -11.21 -23.42
CA ASN A 486 9.96 -11.51 -24.52
C ASN A 486 11.41 -11.78 -24.08
N VAL A 487 11.66 -11.70 -22.75
CA VAL A 487 12.95 -12.07 -22.15
C VAL A 487 12.83 -13.48 -21.60
N GLU A 488 13.65 -14.39 -22.09
CA GLU A 488 13.64 -15.80 -21.69
C GLU A 488 14.13 -15.95 -20.25
N ILE A 489 13.40 -16.71 -19.46
CA ILE A 489 13.83 -17.09 -18.12
C ILE A 489 14.90 -18.18 -18.24
N PRO A 490 16.14 -17.97 -17.77
CA PRO A 490 17.18 -18.98 -17.84
C PRO A 490 16.79 -20.21 -17.00
N THR A 491 16.94 -21.38 -17.59
CA THR A 491 16.65 -22.66 -16.93
C THR A 491 17.69 -23.06 -15.89
N GLN A 492 18.85 -22.39 -15.89
CA GLN A 492 19.96 -22.67 -14.99
C GLN A 492 20.59 -21.37 -14.49
N LEU A 493 20.69 -21.24 -13.17
CA LEU A 493 21.50 -20.23 -12.53
C LEU A 493 22.92 -20.81 -12.28
N LYS A 494 23.93 -20.24 -12.93
CA LYS A 494 25.34 -20.57 -12.64
C LYS A 494 25.86 -19.59 -11.59
N SER A 495 26.04 -20.08 -10.37
CA SER A 495 26.64 -19.32 -9.28
C SER A 495 27.84 -20.06 -8.71
N THR A 496 28.95 -19.37 -8.48
CA THR A 496 30.10 -19.91 -7.73
C THR A 496 29.95 -19.44 -6.30
N ILE A 497 29.50 -20.31 -5.41
CA ILE A 497 29.47 -20.05 -3.97
C ILE A 497 30.82 -20.48 -3.41
N THR A 498 31.73 -19.55 -3.20
CA THR A 498 33.11 -19.84 -2.77
C THR A 498 33.36 -19.64 -1.27
N VAL A 499 32.52 -18.89 -0.57
CA VAL A 499 32.70 -18.55 0.84
C VAL A 499 31.37 -18.58 1.57
N GLN A 500 31.32 -19.29 2.72
CA GLN A 500 30.27 -19.15 3.69
C GLN A 500 30.58 -17.98 4.62
N GLY A 501 29.69 -16.98 4.65
CA GLY A 501 29.75 -15.85 5.57
C GLY A 501 29.41 -16.22 7.02
N GLU A 502 29.58 -15.27 7.94
CA GLU A 502 29.11 -15.46 9.32
C GLU A 502 27.59 -15.58 9.39
N GLN A 503 26.88 -14.86 8.51
CA GLN A 503 25.40 -14.95 8.41
C GLN A 503 24.93 -16.33 7.97
N ASP A 504 25.63 -16.97 7.01
CA ASP A 504 25.27 -18.31 6.57
C ASP A 504 25.39 -19.34 7.68
N LYS A 505 26.42 -19.18 8.54
CA LYS A 505 26.60 -20.02 9.73
C LYS A 505 25.51 -19.79 10.76
N ASP A 506 25.13 -18.54 10.97
CA ASP A 506 24.03 -18.16 11.88
C ASP A 506 22.71 -18.77 11.40
N HIS A 507 22.37 -18.65 10.12
CA HIS A 507 21.17 -19.26 9.55
C HIS A 507 21.19 -20.78 9.66
N HIS A 508 22.33 -21.41 9.35
CA HIS A 508 22.48 -22.87 9.52
C HIS A 508 22.22 -23.32 10.97
N LEU A 509 22.72 -22.55 11.96
CA LEU A 509 22.48 -22.87 13.37
C LEU A 509 21.03 -22.62 13.78
N GLN A 510 20.36 -21.59 13.22
CA GLN A 510 18.94 -21.36 13.41
C GLN A 510 18.13 -22.53 12.86
N ASP A 511 18.42 -22.98 11.63
CA ASP A 511 17.76 -24.14 11.00
C ASP A 511 17.96 -25.39 11.84
N LEU A 512 19.18 -25.66 12.30
CA LEU A 512 19.52 -26.81 13.14
C LEU A 512 18.71 -26.84 14.44
N ILE A 513 18.54 -25.70 15.07
CA ILE A 513 17.77 -25.60 16.32
C ILE A 513 16.25 -25.63 16.03
N SER A 514 15.81 -25.04 14.92
CA SER A 514 14.42 -25.12 14.49
C SER A 514 13.99 -26.57 14.22
N GLU A 515 14.80 -27.33 13.50
CA GLU A 515 14.55 -28.76 13.26
C GLU A 515 14.50 -29.56 14.57
N GLN A 516 15.39 -29.27 15.51
CA GLN A 516 15.38 -29.88 16.82
C GLN A 516 14.09 -29.57 17.59
N LEU A 517 13.63 -28.30 17.59
CA LEU A 517 12.41 -27.88 18.26
C LEU A 517 11.17 -28.50 17.61
N VAL A 518 11.09 -28.49 16.28
CA VAL A 518 10.00 -29.17 15.55
C VAL A 518 9.97 -30.66 15.88
N GLY A 519 11.13 -31.34 15.93
CA GLY A 519 11.26 -32.75 16.38
C GLY A 519 10.78 -32.98 17.82
N CYS A 520 10.79 -31.94 18.67
CA CYS A 520 10.25 -31.95 20.02
C CYS A 520 8.76 -31.56 20.11
N GLY A 521 8.10 -31.32 18.97
CA GLY A 521 6.69 -30.96 18.86
C GLY A 521 6.38 -29.49 19.06
N PHE A 522 7.36 -28.62 18.85
CA PHE A 522 7.12 -27.18 18.75
C PHE A 522 6.61 -26.79 17.36
N ASN A 523 5.79 -25.75 17.31
CA ASN A 523 5.41 -25.08 16.08
C ASN A 523 6.10 -23.71 16.02
N GLU A 524 6.66 -23.39 14.87
CA GLU A 524 7.20 -22.06 14.61
C GLU A 524 6.06 -21.06 14.47
N ILE A 525 6.22 -19.90 15.08
CA ILE A 525 5.34 -18.75 14.90
C ILE A 525 6.13 -17.55 14.39
N LEU A 526 5.45 -16.70 13.66
CA LEU A 526 6.00 -15.45 13.15
C LEU A 526 5.02 -14.32 13.48
N ASN A 527 5.47 -13.38 14.30
CA ASN A 527 4.65 -12.26 14.75
C ASN A 527 5.22 -10.93 14.22
N ASN A 528 4.34 -9.91 14.15
CA ASN A 528 4.73 -8.58 13.72
C ASN A 528 5.77 -7.97 14.69
N SER A 529 6.76 -7.26 14.13
CA SER A 529 7.72 -6.47 14.90
C SER A 529 7.09 -5.22 15.50
N LEU A 530 5.99 -4.72 14.95
CA LEU A 530 5.22 -3.62 15.50
C LEU A 530 4.19 -4.14 16.51
N THR A 531 4.06 -3.41 17.63
CA THR A 531 3.21 -3.83 18.74
C THR A 531 2.64 -2.64 19.52
N LYS A 532 1.85 -2.94 20.56
CA LYS A 532 1.19 -1.95 21.40
C LYS A 532 2.12 -1.36 22.44
N THR A 533 2.13 -0.05 22.60
CA THR A 533 2.86 0.62 23.69
C THR A 533 2.39 0.16 25.06
N SER A 534 1.09 -0.12 25.21
CA SER A 534 0.48 -0.53 26.48
C SER A 534 1.02 -1.84 27.06
N TYR A 535 1.64 -2.69 26.24
CA TYR A 535 2.29 -3.92 26.73
C TYR A 535 3.48 -3.65 27.66
N TYR A 536 4.11 -2.51 27.54
CA TYR A 536 5.30 -2.14 28.33
C TYR A 536 4.97 -1.33 29.58
N THR A 537 3.70 -0.98 29.79
CA THR A 537 3.26 -0.21 30.94
C THR A 537 3.45 -0.97 32.25
N GLY A 538 4.24 -0.42 33.14
CA GLY A 538 4.53 -1.00 34.47
C GLY A 538 5.52 -2.17 34.47
N LEU A 539 6.22 -2.40 33.36
CA LEU A 539 7.33 -3.32 33.30
C LEU A 539 8.63 -2.63 33.79
N ASN A 540 9.51 -3.41 34.43
CA ASN A 540 10.75 -2.89 35.00
C ASN A 540 12.00 -3.10 34.12
N VAL A 541 11.94 -4.01 33.13
CA VAL A 541 13.05 -4.30 32.21
C VAL A 541 12.75 -3.73 30.84
N TYR A 542 11.53 -3.95 30.37
CA TYR A 542 11.05 -3.43 29.09
C TYR A 542 10.17 -2.23 29.36
N THR A 543 10.71 -1.01 29.28
CA THR A 543 9.98 0.21 29.64
C THR A 543 9.49 0.97 28.42
N GLU A 544 8.47 1.81 28.61
CA GLU A 544 7.97 2.69 27.54
C GLU A 544 9.04 3.68 27.05
N GLU A 545 9.96 4.07 27.90
CA GLU A 545 11.04 5.01 27.59
C GLU A 545 12.09 4.41 26.66
N THR A 546 12.26 3.09 26.70
CA THR A 546 13.22 2.34 25.88
C THR A 546 12.59 1.75 24.62
N THR A 547 11.33 2.09 24.31
CA THR A 547 10.66 1.67 23.07
C THR A 547 11.13 2.48 21.87
N VAL A 548 11.27 1.83 20.73
CA VAL A 548 11.43 2.49 19.42
C VAL A 548 10.03 2.86 18.94
N LYS A 549 9.69 4.15 18.91
CA LYS A 549 8.37 4.66 18.53
C LYS A 549 8.28 4.87 17.03
N VAL A 550 7.14 4.49 16.45
CA VAL A 550 6.81 4.77 15.05
C VAL A 550 6.21 6.18 14.96
N MET A 551 6.72 7.00 14.04
CA MET A 551 6.29 8.40 13.92
C MET A 551 4.86 8.53 13.43
N ASN A 552 4.44 7.73 12.44
CA ASN A 552 3.09 7.75 11.87
C ASN A 552 2.53 6.31 11.84
N PRO A 553 2.12 5.73 12.99
CA PRO A 553 1.60 4.37 13.02
C PRO A 553 0.23 4.28 12.34
N LEU A 554 -0.02 3.16 11.66
CA LEU A 554 -1.33 2.88 11.05
C LEU A 554 -2.45 2.77 12.09
N SER A 555 -2.11 2.33 13.30
CA SER A 555 -3.02 2.27 14.45
C SER A 555 -2.23 2.37 15.76
N THR A 556 -2.93 2.63 16.86
CA THR A 556 -2.35 2.62 18.22
C THR A 556 -1.79 1.26 18.60
N ASP A 557 -2.29 0.20 17.98
CA ASP A 557 -1.85 -1.18 18.20
C ASP A 557 -0.50 -1.50 17.54
N LEU A 558 -0.01 -0.62 16.66
CA LEU A 558 1.26 -0.76 15.93
C LEU A 558 2.18 0.45 16.20
N GLY A 559 2.09 1.04 17.40
CA GLY A 559 2.75 2.30 17.73
C GLY A 559 4.24 2.21 18.04
N VAL A 560 4.75 1.02 18.39
CA VAL A 560 6.16 0.81 18.78
C VAL A 560 6.71 -0.50 18.22
N MET A 561 8.04 -0.60 18.14
CA MET A 561 8.70 -1.85 17.84
C MET A 561 8.88 -2.70 19.11
N ARG A 562 8.79 -4.02 18.97
CA ARG A 562 8.85 -4.98 20.08
C ARG A 562 10.22 -5.00 20.74
N GLN A 563 10.25 -4.95 22.10
CA GLN A 563 11.47 -5.13 22.90
C GLN A 563 11.68 -6.60 23.30
N THR A 564 10.67 -7.43 23.19
CA THR A 564 10.68 -8.87 23.50
C THR A 564 9.71 -9.60 22.57
N LEU A 565 9.95 -10.87 22.32
CA LEU A 565 9.05 -11.73 21.56
C LEU A 565 7.80 -12.15 22.36
N LEU A 566 7.81 -11.93 23.68
CA LEU A 566 6.80 -12.41 24.63
C LEU A 566 5.36 -12.14 24.15
N PHE A 567 5.04 -10.88 23.85
CA PHE A 567 3.65 -10.46 23.62
C PHE A 567 3.07 -11.03 22.33
N GLY A 568 3.85 -11.13 21.25
CA GLY A 568 3.41 -11.79 20.02
C GLY A 568 3.09 -13.28 20.24
N GLY A 569 3.92 -13.95 21.05
CA GLY A 569 3.64 -15.33 21.47
C GLY A 569 2.37 -15.46 22.31
N LEU A 570 2.11 -14.53 23.24
CA LEU A 570 0.87 -14.52 24.03
C LEU A 570 -0.37 -14.30 23.15
N GLU A 571 -0.31 -13.41 22.19
CA GLU A 571 -1.39 -13.21 21.19
C GLU A 571 -1.65 -14.50 20.39
N SER A 572 -0.59 -15.21 20.00
CA SER A 572 -0.68 -16.49 19.30
C SER A 572 -1.30 -17.59 20.18
N ILE A 573 -0.91 -17.65 21.47
CA ILE A 573 -1.49 -18.59 22.44
C ILE A 573 -2.98 -18.27 22.64
N MET A 574 -3.35 -17.04 22.90
CA MET A 574 -4.74 -16.61 23.08
C MET A 574 -5.60 -16.94 21.87
N ARG A 575 -5.11 -16.65 20.65
CA ARG A 575 -5.80 -16.95 19.40
C ARG A 575 -6.08 -18.46 19.24
N ASN A 576 -5.11 -19.30 19.61
CA ASN A 576 -5.24 -20.75 19.53
C ASN A 576 -6.15 -21.31 20.65
N ALA A 577 -6.01 -20.81 21.87
CA ALA A 577 -6.86 -21.21 23.01
C ALA A 577 -8.35 -20.92 22.72
N ASN A 578 -8.67 -19.77 22.11
CA ASN A 578 -10.01 -19.39 21.68
C ASN A 578 -10.58 -20.35 20.60
N ARG A 579 -9.70 -21.05 19.86
CA ARG A 579 -10.05 -22.10 18.90
C ARG A 579 -10.01 -23.51 19.50
N LYS A 580 -9.98 -23.62 20.84
CA LYS A 580 -9.93 -24.88 21.58
C LYS A 580 -8.60 -25.64 21.48
N ASN A 581 -7.53 -25.00 21.01
CA ASN A 581 -6.18 -25.54 20.98
C ASN A 581 -5.39 -24.90 22.13
N ALA A 582 -5.39 -25.54 23.31
CA ALA A 582 -4.80 -24.97 24.52
C ALA A 582 -3.46 -25.60 24.93
N ASN A 583 -3.08 -26.73 24.31
CA ASN A 583 -1.83 -27.44 24.60
C ASN A 583 -0.82 -27.07 23.54
N LEU A 584 0.07 -26.13 23.84
CA LEU A 584 0.88 -25.47 22.82
C LEU A 584 2.36 -25.45 23.21
N LYS A 585 3.20 -25.66 22.20
CA LYS A 585 4.63 -25.42 22.24
C LYS A 585 4.98 -24.56 21.03
N PHE A 586 5.41 -23.34 21.27
CA PHE A 586 5.76 -22.39 20.22
C PHE A 586 7.20 -21.93 20.32
N PHE A 587 7.81 -21.66 19.19
CA PHE A 587 9.08 -20.94 19.12
C PHE A 587 9.06 -19.87 18.02
N GLU A 588 9.86 -18.85 18.20
CA GLU A 588 10.06 -17.77 17.22
C GLU A 588 11.49 -17.27 17.27
N PHE A 589 12.16 -17.24 16.12
CA PHE A 589 13.32 -16.42 15.92
C PHE A 589 12.89 -15.05 15.46
N GLY A 590 13.32 -13.99 16.13
CA GLY A 590 12.91 -12.65 15.77
C GLY A 590 13.77 -11.56 16.37
N ASN A 591 13.84 -10.44 15.68
CA ASN A 591 14.53 -9.25 16.17
C ASN A 591 13.73 -8.54 17.25
N CYS A 592 14.42 -8.07 18.27
CA CYS A 592 13.95 -7.18 19.33
C CYS A 592 14.69 -5.86 19.23
N TYR A 593 13.99 -4.77 19.50
CA TYR A 593 14.46 -3.40 19.23
C TYR A 593 14.46 -2.57 20.52
N HIS A 594 15.54 -1.84 20.73
CA HIS A 594 15.68 -1.02 21.93
C HIS A 594 16.16 0.38 21.59
N TYR A 595 15.62 1.36 22.28
CA TYR A 595 16.08 2.74 22.28
C TYR A 595 16.80 3.04 23.59
N SER A 596 18.00 3.61 23.53
CA SER A 596 18.84 3.98 24.66
C SER A 596 18.99 5.49 24.69
N PRO A 597 18.16 6.22 25.47
CA PRO A 597 18.18 7.70 25.51
C PRO A 597 19.56 8.26 25.85
N GLU A 598 20.31 7.57 26.70
CA GLU A 598 21.65 7.95 27.15
C GLU A 598 22.72 7.89 26.07
N LYS A 599 22.45 7.20 24.95
CA LYS A 599 23.33 7.09 23.78
C LYS A 599 22.95 8.02 22.64
N LYS A 600 21.97 8.89 22.88
CA LYS A 600 21.52 9.85 21.87
C LYS A 600 22.68 10.77 21.49
N ASP A 601 22.94 10.87 20.19
CA ASP A 601 24.01 11.64 19.59
C ASP A 601 23.40 12.38 18.39
N ASP A 602 23.48 13.70 18.39
CA ASP A 602 22.85 14.50 17.32
C ASP A 602 23.61 14.35 15.98
N ASP A 603 24.91 14.04 16.03
CA ASP A 603 25.72 13.77 14.83
C ASP A 603 25.48 12.35 14.28
N ASN A 604 25.06 11.41 15.14
CA ASN A 604 24.74 10.04 14.74
C ASN A 604 23.54 9.50 15.52
N PRO A 605 22.31 9.86 15.09
CA PRO A 605 21.08 9.45 15.78
C PRO A 605 20.92 7.93 15.93
N MET A 606 21.51 7.14 15.02
CA MET A 606 21.42 5.68 15.05
C MET A 606 22.12 5.01 16.24
N ARG A 607 23.04 5.70 16.93
CA ARG A 607 23.70 5.19 18.13
C ARG A 607 22.75 4.86 19.28
N ALA A 608 21.62 5.55 19.33
CA ALA A 608 20.60 5.33 20.35
C ALA A 608 19.76 4.07 20.13
N TYR A 609 19.84 3.47 18.95
CA TYR A 609 19.02 2.31 18.57
C TYR A 609 19.87 1.04 18.52
N SER A 610 19.29 -0.05 18.97
CA SER A 610 19.91 -1.37 18.85
C SER A 610 18.87 -2.43 18.44
N GLU A 611 19.35 -3.43 17.72
CA GLU A 611 18.59 -4.56 17.23
C GLU A 611 19.34 -5.83 17.60
N GLU A 612 18.64 -6.77 18.25
CA GLU A 612 19.22 -8.05 18.67
C GLU A 612 18.27 -9.19 18.28
N MET A 613 18.82 -10.26 17.69
CA MET A 613 18.07 -11.49 17.40
C MET A 613 17.86 -12.28 18.69
N HIS A 614 16.62 -12.70 18.91
CA HIS A 614 16.20 -13.55 20.05
C HIS A 614 15.56 -14.85 19.54
N LEU A 615 15.58 -15.86 20.37
CA LEU A 615 14.76 -17.06 20.23
C LEU A 615 13.81 -17.16 21.43
N GLY A 616 12.52 -16.98 21.18
CA GLY A 616 11.48 -17.16 22.16
C GLY A 616 10.93 -18.58 22.15
N LEU A 617 10.72 -19.15 23.35
CA LEU A 617 10.07 -20.46 23.53
C LEU A 617 8.88 -20.31 24.48
N TRP A 618 7.72 -20.80 24.07
CA TRP A 618 6.51 -20.84 24.91
C TRP A 618 6.01 -22.27 25.06
N VAL A 619 5.66 -22.64 26.28
CA VAL A 619 5.01 -23.92 26.58
C VAL A 619 3.82 -23.64 27.48
N THR A 620 2.66 -24.22 27.16
CA THR A 620 1.43 -24.06 27.95
C THR A 620 0.52 -25.25 27.79
N GLY A 621 -0.40 -25.44 28.76
CA GLY A 621 -1.40 -26.50 28.74
C GLY A 621 -0.89 -27.82 29.27
N LYS A 622 -1.12 -28.89 28.54
CA LYS A 622 -0.75 -30.26 28.93
C LYS A 622 0.46 -30.72 28.13
N ARG A 623 1.41 -31.36 28.82
CA ARG A 623 2.50 -32.08 28.18
C ARG A 623 2.01 -33.38 27.56
N VAL A 624 1.15 -34.11 28.28
CA VAL A 624 0.52 -35.35 27.84
C VAL A 624 -0.97 -35.25 28.08
N GLU A 625 -1.77 -35.49 27.03
CA GLU A 625 -3.20 -35.62 27.16
C GLU A 625 -3.54 -37.01 27.73
N GLY A 626 -4.51 -37.02 28.65
CA GLY A 626 -4.96 -38.26 29.25
C GLY A 626 -5.54 -39.23 28.25
N SER A 627 -5.13 -40.47 28.36
CA SER A 627 -5.62 -41.61 27.59
C SER A 627 -5.78 -42.80 28.48
N TRP A 628 -6.21 -43.92 27.94
CA TRP A 628 -6.28 -45.19 28.68
C TRP A 628 -4.90 -45.64 29.18
N ALA A 629 -3.82 -45.24 28.52
CA ALA A 629 -2.45 -45.66 28.84
C ALA A 629 -1.70 -44.64 29.71
N HIS A 630 -2.11 -43.35 29.71
CA HIS A 630 -1.41 -42.29 30.40
C HIS A 630 -2.38 -41.31 31.11
N PRO A 631 -2.06 -40.90 32.36
CA PRO A 631 -2.79 -39.80 33.00
C PRO A 631 -2.52 -38.46 32.30
N ASN A 632 -3.40 -37.48 32.54
CA ASN A 632 -3.11 -36.11 32.16
C ASN A 632 -1.86 -35.62 32.90
N GLU A 633 -0.91 -35.09 32.16
CA GLU A 633 0.30 -34.48 32.70
C GLU A 633 0.36 -33.02 32.25
N PRO A 634 0.33 -32.04 33.17
CA PRO A 634 0.50 -30.62 32.81
C PRO A 634 1.92 -30.34 32.35
N SER A 635 2.06 -29.36 31.49
CA SER A 635 3.37 -28.77 31.17
C SER A 635 4.01 -28.15 32.41
N SER A 636 5.32 -28.06 32.44
CA SER A 636 6.05 -27.57 33.60
C SER A 636 7.23 -26.68 33.21
N TYR A 637 7.67 -25.88 34.17
CA TYR A 637 8.92 -25.13 34.09
C TYR A 637 10.12 -26.02 33.73
N TYR A 638 10.16 -27.22 34.29
CA TYR A 638 11.28 -28.14 34.08
C TYR A 638 11.30 -28.70 32.65
N GLU A 639 10.12 -28.88 32.05
CA GLU A 639 10.01 -29.26 30.65
C GLU A 639 10.64 -28.19 29.73
N LEU A 640 10.26 -26.91 29.89
CA LEU A 640 10.82 -25.83 29.11
C LEU A 640 12.33 -25.69 29.36
N LYS A 641 12.77 -25.83 30.61
CA LYS A 641 14.19 -25.77 30.99
C LYS A 641 15.00 -26.87 30.28
N ALA A 642 14.44 -28.08 30.19
CA ALA A 642 15.10 -29.21 29.50
C ALA A 642 15.26 -28.89 27.98
N TYR A 643 14.26 -28.33 27.33
CA TYR A 643 14.39 -27.91 25.93
C TYR A 643 15.48 -26.87 25.75
N MET A 644 15.53 -25.86 26.60
CA MET A 644 16.57 -24.80 26.52
C MET A 644 17.96 -25.41 26.79
N GLU A 645 18.13 -26.28 27.78
CA GLU A 645 19.43 -26.91 28.06
C GLU A 645 19.88 -27.84 26.92
N ASN A 646 18.94 -28.50 26.24
CA ASN A 646 19.22 -29.27 25.04
C ASN A 646 19.72 -28.39 23.88
N ILE A 647 19.14 -27.18 23.71
CA ILE A 647 19.63 -26.20 22.74
C ILE A 647 21.06 -25.81 23.08
N PHE A 648 21.34 -25.43 24.33
CA PHE A 648 22.68 -25.06 24.77
C PHE A 648 23.68 -26.20 24.56
N THR A 649 23.32 -27.41 24.90
CA THR A 649 24.14 -28.61 24.68
C THR A 649 24.43 -28.83 23.20
N ARG A 650 23.40 -28.68 22.35
CA ARG A 650 23.54 -28.82 20.90
C ARG A 650 24.51 -27.79 20.30
N LEU A 651 24.53 -26.58 20.87
CA LEU A 651 25.41 -25.48 20.46
C LEU A 651 26.79 -25.54 21.16
N GLY A 652 27.07 -26.57 21.95
CA GLY A 652 28.32 -26.76 22.64
C GLY A 652 28.53 -25.83 23.85
N VAL A 653 27.47 -25.36 24.47
CA VAL A 653 27.55 -24.55 25.71
C VAL A 653 27.55 -25.48 26.92
N SER A 654 28.69 -25.56 27.56
CA SER A 654 28.82 -26.37 28.79
C SER A 654 28.18 -25.68 30.00
N PRO A 655 27.48 -26.40 30.88
CA PRO A 655 26.96 -25.86 32.14
C PRO A 655 28.02 -25.10 32.97
N SER A 656 29.28 -25.49 32.86
CA SER A 656 30.40 -24.80 33.56
C SER A 656 30.67 -23.38 33.01
N MET A 657 30.17 -23.04 31.83
CA MET A 657 30.31 -21.71 31.25
C MET A 657 29.20 -20.75 31.71
N LEU A 658 28.17 -21.28 32.39
CA LEU A 658 26.94 -20.58 32.75
C LEU A 658 26.93 -20.21 34.22
N VAL A 659 26.34 -19.06 34.51
CA VAL A 659 25.97 -18.59 35.85
C VAL A 659 24.46 -18.38 35.85
N MET A 660 23.74 -19.00 36.80
CA MET A 660 22.32 -18.90 36.97
C MET A 660 21.99 -18.07 38.19
N GLU A 661 21.18 -17.05 38.05
CA GLU A 661 20.74 -16.14 39.09
C GLU A 661 19.21 -15.99 39.05
N LYS A 662 18.60 -15.64 40.20
CA LYS A 662 17.18 -15.30 40.22
C LYS A 662 16.96 -14.04 39.37
N SER A 663 16.00 -14.08 38.47
CA SER A 663 15.63 -12.91 37.67
C SER A 663 14.79 -11.93 38.48
N GLY A 664 15.08 -10.64 38.32
CA GLY A 664 14.29 -9.54 38.84
C GLY A 664 13.25 -9.00 37.84
N ASN A 665 13.13 -9.63 36.69
CA ASN A 665 12.22 -9.20 35.60
C ASN A 665 10.76 -9.50 35.99
N ASN A 666 9.94 -8.49 36.08
CA ASN A 666 8.56 -8.59 36.56
C ASN A 666 7.55 -9.19 35.57
N ILE A 667 7.99 -9.53 34.37
CA ILE A 667 7.15 -10.34 33.45
C ILE A 667 6.96 -11.76 34.01
N TYR A 668 7.85 -12.22 34.86
CA TYR A 668 7.80 -13.53 35.47
C TYR A 668 7.31 -13.47 36.93
N SER A 669 6.64 -14.53 37.36
CA SER A 669 6.37 -14.82 38.79
C SER A 669 7.57 -15.48 39.46
N LYS A 670 8.27 -16.36 38.75
CA LYS A 670 9.52 -17.02 39.14
C LYS A 670 10.34 -17.25 37.90
N ALA A 671 11.63 -16.82 37.94
CA ALA A 671 12.50 -16.98 36.78
C ALA A 671 13.97 -17.04 37.17
N LEU A 672 14.76 -17.57 36.25
CA LEU A 672 16.21 -17.55 36.25
C LEU A 672 16.75 -16.73 35.09
N THR A 673 17.74 -15.89 35.37
CA THR A 673 18.59 -15.25 34.35
C THR A 673 19.86 -16.09 34.21
N ILE A 674 20.17 -16.46 32.98
CA ILE A 674 21.35 -17.26 32.63
C ILE A 674 22.37 -16.36 31.94
N LYS A 675 23.56 -16.27 32.54
CA LYS A 675 24.67 -15.43 32.10
C LYS A 675 25.87 -16.27 31.72
N ASN A 676 26.71 -15.77 30.84
CA ASN A 676 28.07 -16.30 30.71
C ASN A 676 28.94 -15.83 31.89
N ARG A 677 30.14 -16.37 32.03
CA ARG A 677 31.11 -15.95 33.08
C ARG A 677 31.53 -14.49 33.04
N GLY A 678 31.35 -13.82 31.88
CA GLY A 678 31.63 -12.38 31.71
C GLY A 678 30.41 -11.50 32.09
N GLY A 679 29.34 -12.07 32.63
CA GLY A 679 28.15 -11.33 33.07
C GLY A 679 27.14 -10.98 31.97
N LYS A 680 27.37 -11.31 30.70
CA LYS A 680 26.40 -11.09 29.61
C LYS A 680 25.23 -12.08 29.71
N ILE A 681 24.03 -11.59 29.67
CA ILE A 681 22.79 -12.39 29.64
C ILE A 681 22.75 -13.18 28.34
N LEU A 682 22.53 -14.49 28.46
CA LEU A 682 22.34 -15.41 27.33
C LEU A 682 20.87 -15.86 27.22
N ALA A 683 20.16 -15.98 28.35
CA ALA A 683 18.75 -16.30 28.36
C ALA A 683 18.08 -15.87 29.66
N GLU A 684 16.76 -15.71 29.62
CA GLU A 684 15.87 -15.69 30.76
C GLU A 684 14.81 -16.78 30.59
N ILE A 685 14.48 -17.47 31.67
CA ILE A 685 13.48 -18.54 31.64
C ILE A 685 12.64 -18.51 32.91
N GLY A 686 11.33 -18.60 32.78
CA GLY A 686 10.44 -18.55 33.93
C GLY A 686 8.98 -18.89 33.64
N ILE A 687 8.23 -18.77 34.73
CA ILE A 687 6.78 -18.86 34.78
C ILE A 687 6.26 -17.42 34.62
N LEU A 688 5.42 -17.15 33.67
CA LEU A 688 4.86 -15.80 33.50
C LEU A 688 4.03 -15.33 34.69
N SER A 689 4.01 -14.03 34.95
CA SER A 689 3.22 -13.45 36.01
C SER A 689 1.72 -13.66 35.73
N ARG A 690 0.95 -13.90 36.77
CA ARG A 690 -0.50 -14.08 36.68
C ARG A 690 -1.22 -12.85 36.12
N LYS A 691 -0.66 -11.68 36.33
CA LYS A 691 -1.19 -10.42 35.79
C LYS A 691 -1.13 -10.46 34.26
N LEU A 692 0.03 -10.72 33.68
CA LEU A 692 0.20 -10.75 32.23
C LEU A 692 -0.64 -11.83 31.55
N GLN A 693 -0.75 -13.02 32.17
CA GLN A 693 -1.61 -14.08 31.65
C GLN A 693 -3.09 -13.67 31.61
N LYS A 694 -3.54 -12.98 32.68
CA LYS A 694 -4.92 -12.47 32.77
C LYS A 694 -5.16 -11.33 31.78
N ASP A 695 -4.21 -10.42 31.64
CA ASP A 695 -4.29 -9.31 30.69
C ASP A 695 -4.32 -9.81 29.23
N ALA A 696 -3.70 -10.96 28.96
CA ALA A 696 -3.72 -11.64 27.67
C ALA A 696 -4.89 -12.64 27.49
N ASP A 697 -5.83 -12.74 28.47
CA ASP A 697 -6.96 -13.69 28.47
C ASP A 697 -6.53 -15.15 28.31
N ILE A 698 -5.47 -15.55 29.02
CA ILE A 698 -4.92 -16.91 29.00
C ILE A 698 -5.17 -17.60 30.36
N ALA A 699 -5.96 -18.67 30.34
CA ALA A 699 -6.34 -19.40 31.54
C ALA A 699 -5.22 -20.33 32.07
N ASN A 700 -4.51 -20.99 31.17
CA ASN A 700 -3.43 -21.92 31.49
C ASN A 700 -2.15 -21.17 31.88
N GLU A 701 -1.35 -21.83 32.74
CA GLU A 701 -0.01 -21.31 33.06
C GLU A 701 0.88 -21.35 31.81
N VAL A 702 1.64 -20.26 31.60
CA VAL A 702 2.54 -20.12 30.47
C VAL A 702 3.98 -20.07 30.99
N TYR A 703 4.80 -20.90 30.41
CA TYR A 703 6.25 -20.94 30.62
C TYR A 703 6.91 -20.31 29.43
N PHE A 704 7.83 -19.35 29.66
CA PHE A 704 8.49 -18.60 28.61
C PHE A 704 10.01 -18.58 28.83
N ALA A 705 10.74 -18.82 27.76
CA ALA A 705 12.17 -18.63 27.71
C ALA A 705 12.53 -17.66 26.60
N ASP A 706 13.33 -16.66 26.94
CA ASP A 706 13.89 -15.68 26.01
C ASP A 706 15.40 -15.92 25.89
N ILE A 707 15.86 -16.44 24.77
CA ILE A 707 17.26 -16.72 24.50
C ILE A 707 17.79 -15.58 23.63
N HIS A 708 18.74 -14.82 24.15
CA HIS A 708 19.43 -13.75 23.41
C HIS A 708 20.37 -14.36 22.36
N TRP A 709 19.79 -14.69 21.20
CA TRP A 709 20.49 -15.45 20.16
C TRP A 709 21.80 -14.76 19.73
N SER A 710 21.78 -13.46 19.45
CA SER A 710 22.98 -12.70 19.10
C SER A 710 24.08 -12.77 20.15
N ALA A 711 23.72 -12.77 21.45
CA ALA A 711 24.68 -12.91 22.53
C ALA A 711 25.21 -14.34 22.64
N LEU A 712 24.34 -15.33 22.43
CA LEU A 712 24.70 -16.75 22.45
C LEU A 712 25.67 -17.09 21.32
N MET A 713 25.40 -16.60 20.07
CA MET A 713 26.29 -16.81 18.94
C MET A 713 27.67 -16.19 19.16
N LYS A 714 27.74 -15.02 19.77
CA LYS A 714 29.03 -14.41 20.17
C LYS A 714 29.74 -15.27 21.22
N ALA A 715 29.02 -15.86 22.16
CA ALA A 715 29.62 -16.70 23.22
C ALA A 715 30.20 -18.00 22.66
N ILE A 716 29.57 -18.60 21.66
CA ILE A 716 30.00 -19.88 21.07
C ILE A 716 30.96 -19.73 19.87
N ARG A 717 31.21 -18.54 19.39
CA ARG A 717 32.04 -18.27 18.18
C ARG A 717 33.40 -18.99 18.16
N LYS A 718 33.97 -19.21 19.32
CA LYS A 718 35.26 -19.88 19.48
C LYS A 718 35.15 -21.36 19.82
N ASN A 719 33.93 -21.89 19.98
CA ASN A 719 33.73 -23.29 20.28
C ASN A 719 34.19 -24.14 19.09
N LYS A 720 34.95 -25.18 19.38
CA LYS A 720 35.29 -26.20 18.40
C LYS A 720 34.56 -27.48 18.73
N VAL A 721 34.04 -28.14 17.76
CA VAL A 721 33.49 -29.49 17.91
C VAL A 721 34.66 -30.44 18.00
N GLU A 722 34.78 -31.12 19.12
CA GLU A 722 35.82 -32.13 19.36
C GLU A 722 35.17 -33.47 19.56
N TYR A 723 35.74 -34.49 18.97
CA TYR A 723 35.29 -35.86 19.14
C TYR A 723 35.99 -36.49 20.32
N TYR A 724 35.21 -37.12 21.23
CA TYR A 724 35.70 -37.95 22.31
C TYR A 724 35.09 -39.33 22.21
N GLU A 725 35.95 -40.36 22.41
CA GLU A 725 35.45 -41.73 22.48
C GLU A 725 34.59 -41.90 23.75
N ILE A 726 33.49 -42.64 23.62
CA ILE A 726 32.67 -43.04 24.77
C ILE A 726 33.52 -43.94 25.65
N SER A 727 33.51 -43.65 26.96
CA SER A 727 34.28 -44.47 27.93
C SER A 727 33.84 -45.95 27.86
N LYS A 728 34.85 -46.80 27.81
CA LYS A 728 34.67 -48.29 27.84
C LYS A 728 34.46 -48.80 29.26
N TYR A 729 34.67 -47.96 30.24
CA TYR A 729 34.57 -48.33 31.67
C TYR A 729 33.22 -47.94 32.25
N PRO A 730 32.58 -48.80 33.08
CA PRO A 730 31.26 -48.58 33.63
C PRO A 730 31.27 -47.41 34.61
N ALA A 731 30.20 -46.60 34.54
CA ALA A 731 29.91 -45.59 35.56
C ALA A 731 29.36 -46.25 36.84
N VAL A 732 29.66 -45.66 37.99
CA VAL A 732 29.15 -46.08 39.29
C VAL A 732 28.20 -45.02 39.82
N SER A 733 27.03 -45.44 40.23
CA SER A 733 25.96 -44.61 40.84
C SER A 733 25.99 -44.81 42.36
N ARG A 734 25.89 -43.68 43.09
CA ARG A 734 25.78 -43.66 44.55
C ARG A 734 24.80 -42.63 45.03
N ASP A 735 23.85 -43.04 45.87
CA ASP A 735 22.81 -42.21 46.42
C ASP A 735 23.19 -41.69 47.82
N LEU A 736 22.81 -40.47 48.09
CA LEU A 736 22.86 -39.88 49.44
C LEU A 736 21.54 -39.18 49.71
N ALA A 737 20.96 -39.52 50.89
CA ALA A 737 19.85 -38.76 51.46
C ALA A 737 20.41 -37.66 52.36
N LEU A 738 20.34 -36.41 51.90
CA LEU A 738 20.91 -35.26 52.57
C LEU A 738 19.81 -34.46 53.29
N LEU A 739 19.92 -34.39 54.61
CA LEU A 739 19.08 -33.50 55.41
C LEU A 739 19.76 -32.13 55.52
N VAL A 740 19.09 -31.13 55.00
CA VAL A 740 19.61 -29.74 54.89
C VAL A 740 18.56 -28.72 55.34
N ASP A 741 18.98 -27.50 55.63
CA ASP A 741 18.06 -26.38 55.89
C ASP A 741 17.20 -26.08 54.67
N LYS A 742 15.96 -25.65 54.89
CA LYS A 742 15.02 -25.33 53.76
C LYS A 742 15.56 -24.26 52.81
N THR A 743 16.47 -23.40 53.27
CA THR A 743 17.12 -22.36 52.47
C THR A 743 18.19 -22.89 51.53
N VAL A 744 18.68 -24.10 51.75
CA VAL A 744 19.72 -24.69 50.90
C VAL A 744 19.13 -25.08 49.56
N GLU A 745 19.64 -24.51 48.50
CA GLU A 745 19.20 -24.84 47.12
C GLU A 745 20.04 -26.02 46.57
N PHE A 746 19.46 -26.82 45.67
CA PHE A 746 20.15 -27.96 45.05
C PHE A 746 21.41 -27.54 44.31
N ALA A 747 21.40 -26.38 43.66
CA ALA A 747 22.58 -25.80 43.00
C ALA A 747 23.79 -25.65 43.92
N GLN A 748 23.58 -25.37 45.22
CA GLN A 748 24.68 -25.28 46.19
C GLN A 748 25.27 -26.66 46.48
N ILE A 749 24.42 -27.71 46.56
CA ILE A 749 24.86 -29.11 46.72
C ILE A 749 25.69 -29.54 45.49
N GLU A 750 25.20 -29.28 44.30
CA GLU A 750 25.89 -29.57 43.04
C GLU A 750 27.23 -28.85 42.95
N GLN A 751 27.25 -27.58 43.30
CA GLN A 751 28.48 -26.75 43.32
C GLN A 751 29.53 -27.31 44.28
N VAL A 752 29.13 -27.66 45.48
CA VAL A 752 30.03 -28.25 46.48
C VAL A 752 30.54 -29.63 46.04
N ALA A 753 29.64 -30.45 45.43
CA ALA A 753 30.04 -31.76 44.91
C ALA A 753 31.06 -31.63 43.76
N ARG A 754 30.83 -30.80 42.79
CA ARG A 754 31.72 -30.59 41.66
C ARG A 754 33.08 -29.93 42.08
N GLN A 755 33.06 -29.08 43.12
CA GLN A 755 34.31 -28.56 43.70
C GLN A 755 35.09 -29.61 44.44
N SER A 756 34.39 -30.59 45.07
CA SER A 756 35.00 -31.66 45.82
C SER A 756 35.65 -32.72 44.93
N GLU A 757 35.01 -33.06 43.84
CA GLU A 757 35.52 -34.02 42.85
C GLU A 757 35.32 -33.46 41.42
N LYS A 758 36.43 -33.10 40.77
CA LYS A 758 36.41 -32.43 39.48
C LYS A 758 36.56 -33.37 38.28
N LYS A 759 37.21 -34.54 38.48
CA LYS A 759 37.56 -35.44 37.38
C LYS A 759 36.60 -36.60 37.25
N LEU A 760 36.32 -37.24 38.35
CA LEU A 760 35.59 -38.51 38.38
C LEU A 760 34.05 -38.33 38.56
N LEU A 761 33.63 -37.20 39.12
CA LEU A 761 32.16 -36.91 39.22
C LEU A 761 31.66 -36.38 37.91
N LYS A 762 30.90 -37.22 37.23
CA LYS A 762 30.31 -36.90 35.91
C LYS A 762 28.97 -36.18 36.05
N LYS A 763 28.09 -36.64 36.93
CA LYS A 763 26.74 -36.13 37.08
C LYS A 763 26.29 -36.10 38.55
N VAL A 764 25.46 -35.13 38.89
CA VAL A 764 24.74 -35.00 40.16
C VAL A 764 23.27 -34.83 39.83
N GLU A 765 22.45 -35.78 40.30
CA GLU A 765 21.03 -35.81 40.00
C GLU A 765 20.21 -35.73 41.28
N LEU A 766 19.19 -34.89 41.27
CA LEU A 766 18.19 -34.84 42.34
C LEU A 766 16.98 -35.71 41.90
N PHE A 767 16.70 -36.79 42.60
CA PHE A 767 15.61 -37.65 42.23
C PHE A 767 14.43 -37.66 43.25
N ASP A 768 14.60 -37.08 44.45
CA ASP A 768 13.51 -36.88 45.39
C ASP A 768 13.77 -35.69 46.32
N VAL A 769 12.68 -34.98 46.66
CA VAL A 769 12.67 -33.86 47.63
C VAL A 769 11.55 -34.13 48.64
N TYR A 770 11.90 -34.40 49.87
CA TYR A 770 10.93 -34.63 50.92
C TYR A 770 10.88 -33.47 51.92
N GLU A 771 9.69 -32.92 52.06
CA GLU A 771 9.36 -31.91 53.09
C GLU A 771 8.11 -32.41 53.84
N GLY A 772 8.28 -33.10 54.94
CA GLY A 772 7.18 -33.72 55.67
C GLY A 772 7.32 -33.69 57.15
N LYS A 773 6.27 -34.15 57.85
CA LYS A 773 6.16 -34.11 59.32
C LYS A 773 7.23 -34.94 60.06
N ASN A 774 7.94 -35.82 59.38
CA ASN A 774 8.95 -36.68 59.93
C ASN A 774 10.36 -36.07 59.87
N LEU A 775 10.49 -34.80 59.55
CA LEU A 775 11.75 -34.06 59.56
C LEU A 775 11.79 -33.01 60.66
N PRO A 776 12.99 -32.65 61.18
CA PRO A 776 13.14 -31.50 62.08
C PRO A 776 12.59 -30.22 61.48
N ALA A 777 12.00 -29.38 62.34
CA ALA A 777 11.45 -28.11 61.88
C ALA A 777 12.53 -27.26 61.17
N GLY A 778 12.18 -26.69 59.96
CA GLY A 778 13.11 -25.88 59.16
C GLY A 778 14.04 -26.70 58.27
N LYS A 779 13.94 -28.01 58.24
CA LYS A 779 14.75 -28.89 57.41
C LYS A 779 13.97 -29.52 56.27
N LYS A 780 14.65 -29.91 55.18
CA LYS A 780 14.17 -30.74 54.08
C LYS A 780 15.21 -31.80 53.72
N SER A 781 14.77 -32.85 53.07
CA SER A 781 15.64 -33.95 52.63
C SER A 781 15.74 -33.91 51.10
N TYR A 782 16.97 -33.92 50.59
CA TYR A 782 17.25 -34.16 49.17
C TYR A 782 17.80 -35.58 49.00
N ALA A 783 17.21 -36.36 48.12
CA ALA A 783 17.79 -37.59 47.64
C ALA A 783 18.57 -37.35 46.35
N VAL A 784 19.87 -37.45 46.45
CA VAL A 784 20.85 -37.05 45.42
C VAL A 784 21.64 -38.23 44.95
N ASN A 785 21.69 -38.45 43.64
CA ASN A 785 22.47 -39.46 42.98
C ASN A 785 23.78 -38.82 42.43
N PHE A 786 24.89 -39.47 42.70
CA PHE A 786 26.22 -39.07 42.21
C PHE A 786 26.73 -40.13 41.26
N ILE A 787 26.97 -39.76 39.98
CA ILE A 787 27.49 -40.67 38.96
C ILE A 787 29.00 -40.43 38.84
N LEU A 788 29.78 -41.45 39.16
CA LEU A 788 31.24 -41.45 39.12
C LEU A 788 31.74 -42.33 38.00
N GLN A 789 32.69 -41.84 37.20
CA GLN A 789 33.30 -42.57 36.08
C GLN A 789 34.74 -42.12 35.84
N ASP A 790 35.62 -43.06 35.64
CA ASP A 790 36.96 -42.83 35.10
C ASP A 790 37.00 -43.24 33.62
N GLU A 791 37.66 -42.45 32.81
CA GLU A 791 37.75 -42.66 31.38
C GLU A 791 38.87 -43.64 30.99
N GLU A 792 39.81 -43.89 31.91
CA GLU A 792 41.02 -44.69 31.67
C GLU A 792 40.95 -46.09 32.35
N LYS A 793 40.12 -46.25 33.37
CA LYS A 793 40.02 -47.52 34.15
C LYS A 793 38.69 -47.65 34.91
N THR A 794 38.38 -48.89 35.32
CA THR A 794 37.24 -49.14 36.19
C THR A 794 37.55 -48.68 37.61
N LEU A 795 36.62 -47.93 38.25
CA LEU A 795 36.74 -47.49 39.62
C LEU A 795 36.61 -48.70 40.57
N ASN A 796 37.51 -48.75 41.57
CA ASN A 796 37.41 -49.76 42.61
C ASN A 796 36.67 -49.22 43.86
N ASP A 797 36.21 -50.12 44.73
CA ASP A 797 35.40 -49.75 45.90
C ASP A 797 36.12 -48.77 46.85
N LYS A 798 37.43 -48.91 47.05
CA LYS A 798 38.24 -48.01 47.88
C LYS A 798 38.27 -46.60 47.31
N GLN A 799 38.34 -46.43 45.98
CA GLN A 799 38.32 -45.14 45.35
C GLN A 799 36.95 -44.48 45.46
N ILE A 800 35.88 -45.26 45.26
CA ILE A 800 34.51 -44.82 45.36
C ILE A 800 34.21 -44.33 46.77
N GLU A 801 34.56 -45.13 47.79
CA GLU A 801 34.37 -44.79 49.21
C GLU A 801 35.14 -43.52 49.59
N ALA A 802 36.39 -43.39 49.13
CA ALA A 802 37.19 -42.18 49.39
C ALA A 802 36.57 -40.92 48.80
N ILE A 803 36.03 -40.99 47.56
CA ILE A 803 35.32 -39.91 46.93
C ILE A 803 34.02 -39.57 47.67
N MET A 804 33.24 -40.58 48.02
CA MET A 804 31.96 -40.37 48.71
C MET A 804 32.16 -39.77 50.11
N ASN A 805 33.16 -40.25 50.85
CA ASN A 805 33.50 -39.69 52.15
C ASN A 805 33.98 -38.22 52.06
N LYS A 806 34.73 -37.89 51.02
CA LYS A 806 35.12 -36.51 50.72
C LYS A 806 33.94 -35.64 50.38
N LEU A 807 33.01 -36.13 49.59
CA LEU A 807 31.74 -35.43 49.22
C LEU A 807 30.91 -35.18 50.50
N ILE A 808 30.68 -36.18 51.32
CA ILE A 808 29.93 -36.09 52.57
C ILE A 808 30.55 -35.06 53.49
N ALA A 809 31.89 -35.15 53.71
CA ALA A 809 32.63 -34.23 54.61
C ALA A 809 32.48 -32.77 54.13
N ASN A 810 32.61 -32.51 52.83
CA ASN A 810 32.48 -31.15 52.24
C ASN A 810 31.03 -30.64 52.27
N LEU A 811 30.04 -31.45 51.98
CA LEU A 811 28.61 -31.13 52.09
C LEU A 811 28.24 -30.79 53.55
N LYS A 812 28.75 -31.57 54.50
CA LYS A 812 28.56 -31.32 55.94
C LYS A 812 29.21 -29.99 56.36
N SER A 813 30.46 -29.74 55.96
CA SER A 813 31.19 -28.54 56.38
C SER A 813 30.68 -27.25 55.76
N LYS A 814 30.24 -27.28 54.49
CA LYS A 814 29.85 -26.07 53.75
C LYS A 814 28.31 -25.79 53.81
N LEU A 815 27.49 -26.80 53.90
CA LEU A 815 26.03 -26.67 53.83
C LEU A 815 25.32 -27.22 55.08
N ASN A 816 26.08 -27.61 56.12
CA ASN A 816 25.54 -28.24 57.29
C ASN A 816 24.62 -29.44 56.98
N ALA A 817 24.95 -30.18 55.91
CA ALA A 817 24.19 -31.34 55.48
C ALA A 817 24.45 -32.54 56.35
N GLU A 818 23.40 -33.20 56.79
CA GLU A 818 23.44 -34.46 57.57
C GLU A 818 22.95 -35.61 56.69
N LEU A 819 23.53 -36.79 56.87
CA LEU A 819 23.00 -38.02 56.21
C LEU A 819 21.75 -38.46 56.97
N ARG A 820 20.73 -38.77 56.21
CA ARG A 820 19.46 -39.31 56.74
C ARG A 820 19.40 -40.84 56.65
#